data_9e4f99324928eabdf9247a4ae0d6c7dd
#
_entry.id   9e4f99324928eabdf9247a4ae0d6c7dd
#
_cell.length_a   1.000
_cell.length_b   1.000
_cell.length_c   1.000
_cell.angle_alpha   90.00
_cell.angle_beta   90.00
_cell.angle_gamma   90.00
#
_symmetry.space_group_name_H-M   'P 1'
#
loop_
_entity.id
_entity.type
_entity.pdbx_description
1 polymer ?
#
loop_
_entity_poly.entity_id
_entity_poly.type
_entity_poly.pdbx_seq_one_letter_code
_entity_poly.pdbx_strand_id
1 'polypeptide(L)'
;MNTEFRKTLPGSPLDYFDARAAVEAIQPGSYDTLPYTSRVLAENLVRRCDPATLTDSLKQLIERKRDLDFPWFPARVVCHDILGQTALVDLAGLRDAIALQGGDPAQVNPVVPTQLIVDHSLAVEAGGFDKQAFEKNRAIEDRRNEDRFHFINWTKKAFKNVDVIPPGNGIMHQINLEKMSPVIQVREGVAFPDTCVGTDSHTPHVDALGVIAIGVGGLEAESVMLGRASWMRLPESVGVELTGKLQPGITATDMVLALTEYLRKQKVVGAWLEFFGEGAAALTLGDRATISNMAPEYGATAAMFYIDQQTIDYLKLTGREDQQVQLVEQYARLTGLWADSLKGAQYERGLTFDLSSVVRNMAGPSNPHARVAVADLAAKGISGQWEDVPGQMPDGAVIIAAITSCTNTSNPRNVIAAGLLARNANKLGLTRKPWVKSSLAPGSKTVALYLDEAGLTTELEQLGFGVVAFACTTCNGMSGALDPVIQQEIIDRDLYATAVLSGNRNFDGRIHPYAKQAFLASPPLVVAYAIAGTIRFDIEKDVLGVFDGKEIRLKDIWPSDEEIDAVVKSSVKPEQFRQVYIPMFAVHEDTGPKVTPLYDWREMSTYIRRPPYWEGALAGARPLKGMRPLAVLPDNITTDHLSPSNAIMLDSAAGEYLAKMGLPEEDFNSYATHRGDHLTAQRATFANPKLFNEMVVENGKVKQGSLARVEPEGKVMRMWEAIETYMERKQPLIIIAGADYGQGSSRDWAAKGVRLAGVEAIAAEGFERIHRTNLVGMGVLPLEFKPGTDRHTLAIDGSETYDVVGERKPRADLTLVIHRKNGERVDVPVTCRLDTAEEVSIYEAGGVLQRFAQDFLEESAVAV
;
A
#
# COMPACT_ATOMS: atom_id res chain seq x y z
N MET A 1 28.31 4.26 -17.80
CA MET A 1 28.51 5.06 -16.57
C MET A 1 29.27 6.32 -16.91
N ASN A 2 28.89 7.44 -16.32
CA ASN A 2 29.49 8.74 -16.58
C ASN A 2 30.71 8.94 -15.67
N THR A 3 31.77 8.27 -16.00
CA THR A 3 32.98 8.14 -15.15
C THR A 3 33.71 9.46 -14.88
N GLU A 4 33.49 10.49 -15.68
CA GLU A 4 34.05 11.83 -15.47
C GLU A 4 33.64 12.47 -14.13
N PHE A 5 32.47 12.09 -13.59
CA PHE A 5 31.97 12.56 -12.30
C PHE A 5 32.26 11.61 -11.16
N ARG A 6 32.92 10.48 -11.43
CA ARG A 6 33.31 9.52 -10.39
C ARG A 6 34.54 10.01 -9.65
N LYS A 7 34.43 10.16 -8.36
CA LYS A 7 35.47 10.68 -7.45
C LYS A 7 35.63 9.78 -6.23
N THR A 8 36.80 9.82 -5.62
CA THR A 8 37.04 9.12 -4.36
C THR A 8 36.44 9.91 -3.20
N LEU A 9 35.71 9.20 -2.31
CA LEU A 9 35.13 9.78 -1.12
C LEU A 9 36.27 10.11 -0.14
N PRO A 10 36.42 11.37 0.34
CA PRO A 10 37.52 11.76 1.21
C PRO A 10 37.63 10.89 2.46
N GLY A 11 38.85 10.38 2.74
CA GLY A 11 39.07 9.52 3.90
C GLY A 11 38.51 8.11 3.86
N SER A 12 38.07 7.66 2.70
CA SER A 12 37.44 6.35 2.48
C SER A 12 38.03 5.69 1.23
N PRO A 13 38.08 4.35 1.14
CA PRO A 13 38.44 3.66 -0.10
C PRO A 13 37.31 3.64 -1.11
N LEU A 14 36.13 4.20 -0.79
CA LEU A 14 34.93 4.20 -1.63
C LEU A 14 34.95 5.37 -2.62
N ASP A 15 34.36 5.16 -3.78
CA ASP A 15 34.07 6.20 -4.75
C ASP A 15 32.62 6.69 -4.61
N TYR A 16 32.34 7.85 -5.17
CA TYR A 16 30.99 8.40 -5.31
C TYR A 16 30.86 9.16 -6.60
N PHE A 17 29.63 9.46 -7.02
CA PHE A 17 29.36 10.29 -8.19
C PHE A 17 29.00 11.70 -7.75
N ASP A 18 29.75 12.68 -8.24
CA ASP A 18 29.60 14.10 -7.89
C ASP A 18 28.48 14.75 -8.70
N ALA A 19 27.25 14.59 -8.22
CA ALA A 19 26.06 15.18 -8.84
C ALA A 19 26.08 16.70 -8.85
N ARG A 20 26.66 17.32 -7.80
CA ARG A 20 26.83 18.78 -7.73
C ARG A 20 27.64 19.28 -8.93
N ALA A 21 28.79 18.67 -9.19
CA ALA A 21 29.64 19.04 -10.31
C ALA A 21 28.91 18.93 -11.65
N ALA A 22 28.12 17.86 -11.85
CA ALA A 22 27.36 17.67 -13.08
C ALA A 22 26.26 18.73 -13.27
N VAL A 23 25.52 19.05 -12.22
CA VAL A 23 24.45 20.06 -12.25
C VAL A 23 25.04 21.47 -12.45
N GLU A 24 26.10 21.81 -11.70
CA GLU A 24 26.75 23.13 -11.82
C GLU A 24 27.39 23.35 -13.19
N ALA A 25 27.86 22.30 -13.86
CA ALA A 25 28.36 22.37 -15.22
C ALA A 25 27.29 22.78 -16.25
N ILE A 26 26.02 22.45 -15.98
CA ILE A 26 24.89 22.82 -16.83
C ILE A 26 24.40 24.23 -16.50
N GLN A 27 24.14 24.50 -15.22
CA GLN A 27 23.64 25.79 -14.75
C GLN A 27 24.32 26.16 -13.42
N PRO A 28 25.34 27.02 -13.44
CA PRO A 28 26.02 27.46 -12.22
C PRO A 28 25.06 28.03 -11.18
N GLY A 29 25.25 27.63 -9.92
CA GLY A 29 24.43 28.06 -8.79
C GLY A 29 23.10 27.32 -8.64
N SER A 30 22.78 26.37 -9.49
CA SER A 30 21.47 25.70 -9.45
C SER A 30 21.36 24.55 -8.44
N TYR A 31 22.47 23.87 -8.11
CA TYR A 31 22.42 22.72 -7.23
C TYR A 31 21.84 23.05 -5.83
N ASP A 32 22.26 24.14 -5.23
CA ASP A 32 21.81 24.54 -3.90
C ASP A 32 20.34 25.02 -3.85
N THR A 33 19.75 25.28 -5.02
CA THR A 33 18.31 25.59 -5.14
C THR A 33 17.44 24.34 -5.35
N LEU A 34 18.03 23.18 -5.66
CA LEU A 34 17.32 21.95 -5.88
C LEU A 34 16.72 21.43 -4.57
N PRO A 35 15.47 20.91 -4.60
CA PRO A 35 14.92 20.12 -3.52
C PRO A 35 15.79 18.87 -3.22
N TYR A 36 15.62 18.30 -2.05
CA TYR A 36 16.32 17.09 -1.62
C TYR A 36 16.19 15.94 -2.64
N THR A 37 14.96 15.64 -3.05
CA THR A 37 14.67 14.58 -4.01
C THR A 37 15.34 14.82 -5.36
N SER A 38 15.39 16.06 -5.81
CA SER A 38 16.08 16.42 -7.05
C SER A 38 17.60 16.19 -6.96
N ARG A 39 18.20 16.43 -5.81
CA ARG A 39 19.65 16.15 -5.60
C ARG A 39 19.91 14.64 -5.65
N VAL A 40 19.04 13.82 -5.05
CA VAL A 40 19.14 12.36 -5.12
C VAL A 40 18.95 11.86 -6.56
N LEU A 41 17.95 12.38 -7.27
CA LEU A 41 17.71 12.01 -8.67
C LEU A 41 18.85 12.44 -9.59
N ALA A 42 19.48 13.59 -9.34
CA ALA A 42 20.65 14.03 -10.09
C ALA A 42 21.82 13.03 -9.94
N GLU A 43 22.09 12.55 -8.71
CA GLU A 43 23.10 11.51 -8.49
C GLU A 43 22.73 10.21 -9.25
N ASN A 44 21.48 9.79 -9.15
CA ASN A 44 20.98 8.60 -9.82
C ASN A 44 21.18 8.66 -11.35
N LEU A 45 20.88 9.80 -11.98
CA LEU A 45 21.13 10.03 -13.40
C LEU A 45 22.61 10.00 -13.73
N VAL A 46 23.45 10.72 -12.97
CA VAL A 46 24.90 10.77 -13.23
C VAL A 46 25.52 9.39 -13.13
N ARG A 47 25.09 8.58 -12.21
CA ARG A 47 25.62 7.24 -12.00
C ARG A 47 25.07 6.22 -12.99
N ARG A 48 23.81 6.30 -13.41
CA ARG A 48 23.08 5.22 -14.09
C ARG A 48 22.58 5.56 -15.51
N CYS A 49 22.35 6.83 -15.81
CA CYS A 49 21.78 7.24 -17.10
C CYS A 49 22.76 6.98 -18.25
N ASP A 50 22.22 6.71 -19.42
CA ASP A 50 23.01 6.66 -20.64
C ASP A 50 23.71 8.02 -20.83
N PRO A 51 25.06 8.03 -21.10
CA PRO A 51 25.80 9.28 -21.34
C PRO A 51 25.19 10.18 -22.41
N ALA A 52 24.57 9.61 -23.43
CA ALA A 52 23.95 10.37 -24.52
C ALA A 52 22.70 11.16 -24.09
N THR A 53 22.01 10.73 -23.01
CA THR A 53 20.77 11.35 -22.52
C THR A 53 20.95 12.09 -21.19
N LEU A 54 22.12 11.98 -20.57
CA LEU A 54 22.39 12.55 -19.24
C LEU A 54 22.14 14.05 -19.17
N THR A 55 22.71 14.82 -20.11
CA THR A 55 22.61 16.29 -20.09
C THR A 55 21.16 16.75 -20.24
N ASP A 56 20.39 16.14 -21.12
CA ASP A 56 18.99 16.50 -21.32
C ASP A 56 18.13 16.13 -20.10
N SER A 57 18.38 14.99 -19.48
CA SER A 57 17.68 14.58 -18.26
C SER A 57 18.01 15.49 -17.07
N LEU A 58 19.26 15.90 -16.91
CA LEU A 58 19.66 16.85 -15.87
C LEU A 58 19.06 18.25 -16.12
N LYS A 59 19.01 18.73 -17.35
CA LYS A 59 18.33 19.98 -17.71
C LYS A 59 16.84 19.91 -17.38
N GLN A 60 16.18 18.82 -17.71
CA GLN A 60 14.78 18.58 -17.37
C GLN A 60 14.55 18.68 -15.86
N LEU A 61 15.42 18.08 -15.07
CA LEU A 61 15.35 18.11 -13.61
C LEU A 61 15.54 19.53 -13.06
N ILE A 62 16.52 20.28 -13.57
CA ILE A 62 16.82 21.67 -13.15
C ILE A 62 15.68 22.61 -13.52
N GLU A 63 15.16 22.50 -14.74
CA GLU A 63 14.11 23.36 -15.27
C GLU A 63 12.68 22.91 -14.90
N ARG A 64 12.54 21.78 -14.19
CA ARG A 64 11.25 21.21 -13.79
C ARG A 64 10.29 20.96 -14.95
N LYS A 65 10.79 20.45 -16.07
CA LYS A 65 9.97 20.12 -17.25
C LYS A 65 9.17 18.86 -17.06
N ARG A 66 7.83 18.98 -17.12
CA ARG A 66 6.88 17.87 -16.96
C ARG A 66 6.30 17.33 -18.27
N ASP A 67 6.63 17.93 -19.37
CA ASP A 67 6.18 17.55 -20.71
C ASP A 67 7.01 16.44 -21.34
N LEU A 68 8.14 16.11 -20.73
CA LEU A 68 9.06 15.06 -21.16
C LEU A 68 9.13 13.91 -20.17
N ASP A 69 9.48 12.74 -20.67
CA ASP A 69 9.73 11.56 -19.85
C ASP A 69 11.04 11.72 -19.06
N PHE A 70 11.03 11.25 -17.82
CA PHE A 70 12.18 11.29 -16.94
C PHE A 70 12.49 9.87 -16.44
N PRO A 71 13.72 9.35 -16.67
CA PRO A 71 14.13 8.04 -16.19
C PRO A 71 14.71 8.13 -14.79
N TRP A 72 14.51 7.08 -13.98
CA TRP A 72 15.29 6.87 -12.78
C TRP A 72 15.48 5.37 -12.53
N PHE A 73 16.50 5.02 -11.72
CA PHE A 73 16.95 3.65 -11.55
C PHE A 73 16.92 3.28 -10.06
N PRO A 74 15.81 2.73 -9.56
CA PRO A 74 15.74 2.27 -8.17
C PRO A 74 16.84 1.26 -7.86
N ALA A 75 17.44 1.40 -6.66
CA ALA A 75 18.56 0.56 -6.28
C ALA A 75 18.15 -0.86 -5.85
N ARG A 76 16.89 -1.03 -5.44
CA ARG A 76 16.36 -2.31 -4.96
C ARG A 76 14.83 -2.34 -5.08
N VAL A 77 14.28 -3.56 -5.00
CA VAL A 77 12.85 -3.81 -5.00
C VAL A 77 12.48 -4.53 -3.71
N VAL A 78 11.44 -4.04 -3.03
CA VAL A 78 10.87 -4.70 -1.86
C VAL A 78 9.44 -5.12 -2.15
N CYS A 79 9.09 -6.35 -1.78
CA CYS A 79 7.79 -6.94 -2.06
C CYS A 79 7.21 -7.57 -0.81
N HIS A 80 5.93 -7.34 -0.55
CA HIS A 80 5.21 -8.23 0.35
C HIS A 80 4.75 -9.49 -0.41
N ASP A 81 4.37 -10.53 0.31
CA ASP A 81 4.11 -11.85 -0.29
C ASP A 81 2.89 -11.90 -1.22
N ILE A 82 1.92 -11.02 -1.07
CA ILE A 82 0.71 -11.04 -1.92
C ILE A 82 1.01 -10.52 -3.33
N LEU A 83 1.51 -9.28 -3.47
CA LEU A 83 1.83 -8.72 -4.78
C LEU A 83 3.19 -9.18 -5.31
N GLY A 84 4.16 -9.40 -4.42
CA GLY A 84 5.47 -9.92 -4.80
C GLY A 84 5.40 -11.37 -5.28
N GLN A 85 4.62 -12.21 -4.63
CA GLN A 85 4.35 -13.56 -5.12
C GLN A 85 3.69 -13.52 -6.50
N THR A 86 2.70 -12.64 -6.70
CA THR A 86 2.03 -12.48 -7.99
C THR A 86 3.02 -12.06 -9.07
N ALA A 87 3.91 -11.11 -8.78
CA ALA A 87 4.98 -10.72 -9.69
C ALA A 87 5.92 -11.89 -10.02
N LEU A 88 6.31 -12.68 -9.03
CA LEU A 88 7.15 -13.86 -9.25
C LEU A 88 6.42 -14.97 -10.01
N VAL A 89 5.12 -15.13 -9.83
CA VAL A 89 4.28 -16.04 -10.64
C VAL A 89 4.29 -15.58 -12.10
N ASP A 90 4.18 -14.29 -12.35
CA ASP A 90 4.28 -13.73 -13.70
C ASP A 90 5.66 -13.99 -14.32
N LEU A 91 6.75 -13.81 -13.58
CA LEU A 91 8.10 -14.11 -14.06
C LEU A 91 8.31 -15.62 -14.30
N ALA A 92 7.73 -16.46 -13.47
CA ALA A 92 7.74 -17.92 -13.69
C ALA A 92 6.96 -18.30 -14.97
N GLY A 93 5.80 -17.69 -15.19
CA GLY A 93 5.03 -17.85 -16.43
C GLY A 93 5.75 -17.29 -17.65
N LEU A 94 6.49 -16.20 -17.50
CA LEU A 94 7.36 -15.65 -18.55
C LEU A 94 8.45 -16.65 -18.94
N ARG A 95 9.06 -17.34 -17.97
CA ARG A 95 10.01 -18.44 -18.24
C ARG A 95 9.39 -19.52 -19.09
N ASP A 96 8.16 -19.95 -18.78
CA ASP A 96 7.43 -20.93 -19.58
C ASP A 96 7.19 -20.42 -21.02
N ALA A 97 6.76 -19.18 -21.17
CA ALA A 97 6.51 -18.57 -22.47
C ALA A 97 7.78 -18.53 -23.34
N ILE A 98 8.92 -18.18 -22.74
CA ILE A 98 10.21 -18.12 -23.42
C ILE A 98 10.67 -19.53 -23.80
N ALA A 99 10.54 -20.51 -22.90
CA ALA A 99 10.91 -21.90 -23.17
C ALA A 99 10.09 -22.51 -24.32
N LEU A 100 8.80 -22.20 -24.40
CA LEU A 100 7.91 -22.63 -25.49
C LEU A 100 8.32 -22.05 -26.86
N GLN A 101 9.03 -20.93 -26.90
CA GLN A 101 9.56 -20.30 -28.08
C GLN A 101 11.03 -20.69 -28.38
N GLY A 102 11.59 -21.62 -27.59
CA GLY A 102 12.96 -22.12 -27.76
C GLY A 102 14.05 -21.26 -27.10
N GLY A 103 13.67 -20.26 -26.30
CA GLY A 103 14.59 -19.46 -25.49
C GLY A 103 14.99 -20.14 -24.18
N ASP A 104 16.05 -19.65 -23.54
CA ASP A 104 16.53 -20.16 -22.25
C ASP A 104 15.77 -19.52 -21.09
N PRO A 105 14.91 -20.26 -20.38
CA PRO A 105 14.14 -19.69 -19.27
C PRO A 105 15.02 -19.25 -18.08
N ALA A 106 16.22 -19.80 -17.92
CA ALA A 106 17.13 -19.43 -16.84
C ALA A 106 17.73 -18.02 -16.98
N GLN A 107 17.54 -17.37 -18.13
CA GLN A 107 17.95 -15.97 -18.34
C GLN A 107 17.02 -14.97 -17.64
N VAL A 108 15.79 -15.34 -17.35
CA VAL A 108 14.83 -14.47 -16.66
C VAL A 108 15.14 -14.44 -15.18
N ASN A 109 15.81 -13.39 -14.73
CA ASN A 109 16.13 -13.15 -13.31
C ASN A 109 16.04 -11.67 -12.99
N PRO A 110 15.71 -11.31 -11.75
CA PRO A 110 15.97 -9.94 -11.28
C PRO A 110 17.45 -9.59 -11.38
N VAL A 111 17.74 -8.42 -11.94
CA VAL A 111 19.09 -7.85 -11.99
C VAL A 111 19.33 -6.84 -10.86
N VAL A 112 18.25 -6.43 -10.20
CA VAL A 112 18.24 -5.56 -9.05
C VAL A 112 17.91 -6.40 -7.83
N PRO A 113 18.59 -6.21 -6.67
CA PRO A 113 18.25 -6.94 -5.45
C PRO A 113 16.76 -6.83 -5.12
N THR A 114 16.12 -7.97 -5.01
CA THR A 114 14.68 -8.10 -4.78
C THR A 114 14.46 -8.89 -3.49
N GLN A 115 13.75 -8.29 -2.56
CA GLN A 115 13.45 -8.89 -1.26
C GLN A 115 11.95 -9.11 -1.13
N LEU A 116 11.54 -10.35 -0.87
CA LEU A 116 10.16 -10.73 -0.61
C LEU A 116 9.99 -10.98 0.88
N ILE A 117 9.05 -10.29 1.49
CA ILE A 117 8.70 -10.45 2.91
C ILE A 117 7.32 -11.10 3.00
N VAL A 118 7.22 -12.23 3.69
CA VAL A 118 5.95 -12.93 3.90
C VAL A 118 5.26 -12.34 5.12
N ASP A 119 4.36 -11.37 4.88
CA ASP A 119 3.74 -10.57 5.93
C ASP A 119 2.23 -10.31 5.76
N HIS A 120 1.59 -10.84 4.71
CA HIS A 120 0.19 -10.58 4.38
C HIS A 120 -0.68 -11.85 4.32
N SER A 121 -0.19 -12.99 4.82
CA SER A 121 -0.85 -14.29 4.69
C SER A 121 -1.64 -14.72 5.93
N LEU A 122 -1.39 -14.11 7.08
CA LEU A 122 -1.93 -14.54 8.36
C LEU A 122 -3.25 -13.85 8.67
N ALA A 123 -4.30 -14.66 8.91
CA ALA A 123 -5.56 -14.18 9.47
C ALA A 123 -5.55 -14.35 10.99
N VAL A 124 -6.10 -13.38 11.72
CA VAL A 124 -6.22 -13.42 13.17
C VAL A 124 -7.42 -14.30 13.56
N GLU A 125 -7.24 -15.62 13.50
CA GLU A 125 -8.29 -16.57 13.91
C GLU A 125 -8.37 -16.64 15.44
N ALA A 126 -7.23 -16.72 16.12
CA ALA A 126 -7.13 -16.64 17.56
C ALA A 126 -6.83 -15.19 17.97
N GLY A 127 -7.71 -14.59 18.77
CA GLY A 127 -7.56 -13.21 19.26
C GLY A 127 -6.59 -13.08 20.43
N GLY A 128 -6.30 -11.83 20.82
CA GLY A 128 -5.25 -11.51 21.78
C GLY A 128 -5.46 -11.94 23.23
N PHE A 129 -6.59 -12.57 23.58
CA PHE A 129 -6.79 -13.23 24.86
C PHE A 129 -6.20 -14.63 24.94
N ASP A 130 -6.06 -15.28 23.81
CA ASP A 130 -5.46 -16.60 23.73
C ASP A 130 -3.94 -16.47 23.88
N LYS A 131 -3.38 -17.02 24.95
CA LYS A 131 -1.93 -16.96 25.18
C LYS A 131 -1.10 -17.70 24.12
N GLN A 132 -1.74 -18.57 23.35
CA GLN A 132 -1.14 -19.32 22.25
C GLN A 132 -1.60 -18.79 20.89
N ALA A 133 -2.14 -17.56 20.83
CA ALA A 133 -2.71 -16.99 19.62
C ALA A 133 -1.68 -16.96 18.48
N PHE A 134 -0.46 -16.52 18.73
CA PHE A 134 0.58 -16.46 17.72
C PHE A 134 0.87 -17.83 17.10
N GLU A 135 1.12 -18.84 17.94
CA GLU A 135 1.41 -20.19 17.47
C GLU A 135 0.24 -20.81 16.71
N LYS A 136 -0.98 -20.63 17.19
CA LYS A 136 -2.19 -21.13 16.53
C LYS A 136 -2.39 -20.45 15.15
N ASN A 137 -2.29 -19.13 15.10
CA ASN A 137 -2.44 -18.37 13.87
C ASN A 137 -1.35 -18.74 12.86
N ARG A 138 -0.09 -18.93 13.29
CA ARG A 138 1.00 -19.38 12.45
C ARG A 138 0.76 -20.79 11.89
N ALA A 139 0.27 -21.72 12.72
CA ALA A 139 -0.02 -23.08 12.27
C ALA A 139 -1.14 -23.10 11.22
N ILE A 140 -2.16 -22.28 11.39
CA ILE A 140 -3.24 -22.12 10.40
C ILE A 140 -2.71 -21.47 9.11
N GLU A 141 -1.88 -20.44 9.23
CA GLU A 141 -1.24 -19.78 8.08
C GLU A 141 -0.43 -20.78 7.26
N ASP A 142 0.44 -21.56 7.90
CA ASP A 142 1.29 -22.55 7.23
C ASP A 142 0.44 -23.59 6.50
N ARG A 143 -0.60 -24.10 7.15
CA ARG A 143 -1.49 -25.12 6.57
C ARG A 143 -2.27 -24.56 5.37
N ARG A 144 -2.87 -23.39 5.50
CA ARG A 144 -3.67 -22.77 4.44
C ARG A 144 -2.86 -22.35 3.23
N ASN A 145 -1.61 -21.96 3.43
CA ASN A 145 -0.75 -21.38 2.40
C ASN A 145 0.37 -22.32 1.92
N GLU A 146 0.23 -23.62 2.11
CA GLU A 146 1.27 -24.62 1.73
C GLU A 146 1.72 -24.46 0.28
N ASP A 147 0.79 -24.36 -0.66
CA ASP A 147 1.09 -24.19 -2.08
C ASP A 147 1.85 -22.89 -2.36
N ARG A 148 1.46 -21.80 -1.68
CA ARG A 148 2.12 -20.50 -1.81
C ARG A 148 3.54 -20.56 -1.28
N PHE A 149 3.73 -21.13 -0.12
CA PHE A 149 5.04 -21.20 0.51
C PHE A 149 5.97 -22.17 -0.24
N HIS A 150 5.42 -23.24 -0.82
CA HIS A 150 6.16 -24.12 -1.74
C HIS A 150 6.67 -23.32 -2.95
N PHE A 151 5.83 -22.53 -3.60
CA PHE A 151 6.22 -21.66 -4.70
C PHE A 151 7.28 -20.64 -4.29
N ILE A 152 7.09 -19.94 -3.18
CA ILE A 152 8.04 -18.95 -2.66
C ILE A 152 9.41 -19.58 -2.40
N ASN A 153 9.45 -20.77 -1.82
CA ASN A 153 10.69 -21.52 -1.59
C ASN A 153 11.38 -21.90 -2.91
N TRP A 154 10.61 -22.26 -3.94
CA TRP A 154 11.14 -22.49 -5.27
C TRP A 154 11.75 -21.21 -5.86
N THR A 155 11.08 -20.06 -5.76
CA THR A 155 11.58 -18.78 -6.30
C THR A 155 12.92 -18.39 -5.72
N LYS A 156 13.09 -18.57 -4.41
CA LYS A 156 14.36 -18.30 -3.72
C LYS A 156 15.54 -19.09 -4.32
N LYS A 157 15.29 -20.30 -4.80
CA LYS A 157 16.29 -21.19 -5.38
C LYS A 157 16.44 -21.04 -6.89
N ALA A 158 15.34 -20.76 -7.59
CA ALA A 158 15.29 -20.72 -9.05
C ALA A 158 15.73 -19.37 -9.63
N PHE A 159 15.46 -18.27 -8.94
CA PHE A 159 15.82 -16.92 -9.37
C PHE A 159 17.09 -16.43 -8.69
N LYS A 160 17.92 -15.72 -9.43
CA LYS A 160 19.05 -14.94 -8.89
C LYS A 160 18.53 -13.63 -8.31
N ASN A 161 19.23 -13.10 -7.30
CA ASN A 161 18.91 -11.82 -6.66
C ASN A 161 17.51 -11.75 -6.00
N VAL A 162 16.89 -12.87 -5.71
CA VAL A 162 15.66 -12.94 -4.92
C VAL A 162 16.00 -13.47 -3.53
N ASP A 163 15.67 -12.68 -2.51
CA ASP A 163 15.78 -13.09 -1.11
C ASP A 163 14.40 -13.08 -0.46
N VAL A 164 14.20 -13.97 0.50
CA VAL A 164 12.89 -14.18 1.14
C VAL A 164 13.03 -14.09 2.65
N ILE A 165 12.24 -13.23 3.28
CA ILE A 165 12.05 -13.21 4.72
C ILE A 165 10.80 -14.06 5.04
N PRO A 166 10.96 -15.16 5.79
CA PRO A 166 9.88 -16.10 6.07
C PRO A 166 8.74 -15.49 6.88
N PRO A 167 7.55 -16.11 6.89
CA PRO A 167 6.43 -15.64 7.70
C PRO A 167 6.75 -15.61 9.20
N GLY A 168 6.06 -14.74 9.93
CA GLY A 168 6.24 -14.58 11.37
C GLY A 168 7.39 -13.68 11.81
N ASN A 169 8.00 -12.93 10.90
CA ASN A 169 9.17 -12.08 11.18
C ASN A 169 8.88 -10.59 11.21
N GLY A 170 7.74 -10.15 10.72
CA GLY A 170 7.35 -8.74 10.72
C GLY A 170 6.81 -8.25 9.39
N ILE A 171 6.50 -6.96 9.36
CA ILE A 171 5.96 -6.26 8.19
C ILE A 171 7.09 -5.62 7.38
N MET A 172 7.02 -5.73 6.06
CA MET A 172 8.00 -5.21 5.10
C MET A 172 8.46 -3.78 5.42
N HIS A 173 7.52 -2.86 5.64
CA HIS A 173 7.86 -1.44 5.80
C HIS A 173 8.59 -1.16 7.11
N GLN A 174 8.22 -1.83 8.19
CA GLN A 174 8.91 -1.67 9.47
C GLN A 174 10.31 -2.32 9.45
N ILE A 175 10.44 -3.50 8.85
CA ILE A 175 11.75 -4.16 8.66
C ILE A 175 12.63 -3.30 7.74
N ASN A 176 12.06 -2.71 6.69
CA ASN A 176 12.77 -1.82 5.78
C ASN A 176 13.32 -0.59 6.52
N LEU A 177 12.50 0.03 7.35
CA LEU A 177 12.90 1.19 8.16
C LEU A 177 13.97 0.82 9.19
N GLU A 178 13.77 -0.27 9.93
CA GLU A 178 14.61 -0.66 11.06
C GLU A 178 15.93 -1.33 10.65
N LYS A 179 15.99 -1.94 9.45
CA LYS A 179 17.16 -2.72 9.04
C LYS A 179 17.51 -2.66 7.56
N MET A 180 16.57 -2.86 6.65
CA MET A 180 16.90 -3.14 5.24
C MET A 180 17.53 -1.94 4.54
N SER A 181 17.04 -0.73 4.81
CA SER A 181 17.64 0.46 4.21
C SER A 181 18.96 0.83 4.91
N PRO A 182 20.05 0.91 4.15
CA PRO A 182 21.30 1.43 4.69
C PRO A 182 21.38 2.96 4.63
N VAL A 183 20.40 3.66 4.10
CA VAL A 183 20.34 5.08 3.75
C VAL A 183 21.33 5.44 2.64
N ILE A 184 22.59 5.04 2.80
CA ILE A 184 23.64 5.14 1.77
C ILE A 184 24.10 3.72 1.43
N GLN A 185 23.88 3.33 0.18
CA GLN A 185 24.30 2.05 -0.38
C GLN A 185 25.80 2.03 -0.65
N VAL A 186 26.39 0.85 -0.60
CA VAL A 186 27.74 0.57 -1.10
C VAL A 186 27.65 -0.64 -2.02
N ARG A 187 27.97 -0.45 -3.30
CA ARG A 187 28.07 -1.54 -4.29
C ARG A 187 29.30 -1.33 -5.17
N GLU A 188 30.04 -2.41 -5.38
CA GLU A 188 31.24 -2.38 -6.25
C GLU A 188 32.18 -1.20 -5.97
N GLY A 189 32.37 -0.90 -4.68
CA GLY A 189 33.24 0.18 -4.23
C GLY A 189 32.65 1.59 -4.37
N VAL A 190 31.39 1.73 -4.71
CA VAL A 190 30.72 3.03 -4.88
C VAL A 190 29.66 3.24 -3.80
N ALA A 191 29.71 4.40 -3.13
CA ALA A 191 28.70 4.87 -2.21
C ALA A 191 27.66 5.74 -2.96
N PHE A 192 26.39 5.53 -2.69
CA PHE A 192 25.31 6.28 -3.32
C PHE A 192 24.03 6.24 -2.47
N PRO A 193 23.11 7.20 -2.64
CA PRO A 193 21.84 7.20 -1.90
C PRO A 193 21.01 5.97 -2.18
N ASP A 194 20.46 5.33 -1.14
CA ASP A 194 19.51 4.26 -1.28
C ASP A 194 18.22 4.79 -1.90
N THR A 195 17.67 3.99 -2.79
CA THR A 195 16.33 4.21 -3.39
C THR A 195 15.65 2.87 -3.54
N CYS A 196 14.33 2.81 -3.44
CA CYS A 196 13.60 1.59 -3.70
C CYS A 196 12.22 1.82 -4.31
N VAL A 197 11.75 0.82 -5.00
CA VAL A 197 10.32 0.66 -5.29
C VAL A 197 9.79 -0.52 -4.49
N GLY A 198 8.53 -0.46 -4.11
CA GLY A 198 7.89 -1.54 -3.38
C GLY A 198 6.51 -1.86 -3.93
N THR A 199 6.11 -3.12 -3.87
CA THR A 199 4.80 -3.59 -4.32
C THR A 199 3.66 -3.23 -3.38
N ASP A 200 3.87 -2.28 -2.51
CA ASP A 200 2.88 -1.74 -1.58
C ASP A 200 2.88 -0.22 -1.61
N SER A 201 1.70 0.38 -1.50
CA SER A 201 1.55 1.83 -1.52
C SER A 201 2.16 2.53 -0.30
N HIS A 202 2.42 1.81 0.81
CA HIS A 202 3.07 2.34 2.02
C HIS A 202 4.60 2.22 2.00
N THR A 203 5.19 1.87 0.87
CA THR A 203 6.65 1.88 0.67
C THR A 203 7.29 3.22 1.09
N PRO A 204 6.64 4.39 0.93
CA PRO A 204 7.14 5.67 1.43
C PRO A 204 7.41 5.76 2.93
N HIS A 205 7.06 4.76 3.73
CA HIS A 205 7.39 4.70 5.15
C HIS A 205 8.88 4.98 5.42
N VAL A 206 9.76 4.43 4.59
CA VAL A 206 11.22 4.61 4.71
C VAL A 206 11.70 5.98 4.20
N ASP A 207 10.87 6.77 3.56
CA ASP A 207 11.19 8.15 3.16
C ASP A 207 11.58 9.01 4.37
N ALA A 208 11.13 8.62 5.56
CA ALA A 208 11.53 9.25 6.82
C ALA A 208 13.05 9.24 7.06
N LEU A 209 13.78 8.29 6.48
CA LEU A 209 15.24 8.22 6.52
C LEU A 209 15.93 9.05 5.43
N GLY A 210 15.19 9.77 4.61
CA GLY A 210 15.72 10.48 3.45
C GLY A 210 15.94 9.58 2.23
N VAL A 211 15.28 8.45 2.17
CA VAL A 211 15.34 7.48 1.08
C VAL A 211 14.14 7.66 0.15
N ILE A 212 14.37 7.85 -1.14
CA ILE A 212 13.28 7.86 -2.11
C ILE A 212 12.76 6.45 -2.27
N ALA A 213 11.56 6.21 -1.74
CA ALA A 213 10.89 4.93 -1.78
C ALA A 213 9.45 5.13 -2.24
N ILE A 214 9.10 4.49 -3.34
CA ILE A 214 7.83 4.71 -4.02
C ILE A 214 7.06 3.40 -4.11
N GLY A 215 5.77 3.46 -3.76
CA GLY A 215 4.85 2.35 -3.98
C GLY A 215 4.51 2.22 -5.46
N VAL A 216 4.60 1.00 -5.97
CA VAL A 216 4.31 0.65 -7.37
C VAL A 216 3.43 -0.60 -7.40
N GLY A 217 2.80 -0.87 -8.54
CA GLY A 217 2.13 -2.14 -8.78
C GLY A 217 3.13 -3.26 -9.09
N GLY A 218 2.63 -4.50 -9.07
CA GLY A 218 3.45 -5.69 -9.37
C GLY A 218 4.12 -5.59 -10.74
N LEU A 219 3.40 -5.13 -11.75
CA LEU A 219 3.91 -5.01 -13.13
C LEU A 219 5.07 -4.02 -13.26
N GLU A 220 4.99 -2.87 -12.59
CA GLU A 220 6.08 -1.90 -12.58
C GLU A 220 7.30 -2.42 -11.80
N ALA A 221 7.05 -3.11 -10.68
CA ALA A 221 8.11 -3.78 -9.93
C ALA A 221 8.85 -4.83 -10.78
N GLU A 222 8.13 -5.61 -11.57
CA GLU A 222 8.72 -6.56 -12.52
C GLU A 222 9.64 -5.87 -13.53
N SER A 223 9.22 -4.72 -14.07
CA SER A 223 10.05 -3.93 -14.98
C SER A 223 11.36 -3.50 -14.32
N VAL A 224 11.31 -3.04 -13.09
CA VAL A 224 12.51 -2.64 -12.33
C VAL A 224 13.38 -3.86 -11.99
N MET A 225 12.76 -4.97 -11.58
CA MET A 225 13.48 -6.23 -11.35
C MET A 225 14.30 -6.64 -12.57
N LEU A 226 13.72 -6.49 -13.77
CA LEU A 226 14.38 -6.85 -15.03
C LEU A 226 15.37 -5.79 -15.54
N GLY A 227 15.67 -4.77 -14.74
CA GLY A 227 16.72 -3.80 -15.02
C GLY A 227 16.32 -2.61 -15.88
N ARG A 228 15.03 -2.44 -16.14
CA ARG A 228 14.53 -1.28 -16.88
C ARG A 228 14.52 -0.04 -16.00
N ALA A 229 14.76 1.13 -16.60
CA ALA A 229 14.50 2.38 -15.92
C ALA A 229 13.01 2.51 -15.59
N SER A 230 12.71 3.12 -14.46
CA SER A 230 11.35 3.56 -14.16
C SER A 230 11.14 4.93 -14.81
N TRP A 231 10.30 4.99 -15.84
CA TRP A 231 9.99 6.22 -16.56
C TRP A 231 8.80 6.91 -15.95
N MET A 232 8.92 8.20 -15.69
CA MET A 232 7.84 9.02 -15.15
C MET A 232 7.90 10.43 -15.72
N ARG A 233 6.81 11.18 -15.60
CA ARG A 233 6.86 12.64 -15.68
C ARG A 233 7.28 13.18 -14.33
N LEU A 234 8.13 14.22 -14.32
CA LEU A 234 8.56 14.82 -13.07
C LEU A 234 7.34 15.23 -12.22
N PRO A 235 7.28 14.78 -10.96
CA PRO A 235 6.19 15.17 -10.07
C PRO A 235 6.34 16.62 -9.63
N GLU A 236 5.22 17.21 -9.17
CA GLU A 236 5.27 18.49 -8.49
C GLU A 236 6.09 18.36 -7.20
N SER A 237 7.02 19.28 -6.97
CA SER A 237 7.74 19.36 -5.70
C SER A 237 7.04 20.33 -4.75
N VAL A 238 6.61 19.80 -3.60
CA VAL A 238 5.88 20.56 -2.59
C VAL A 238 6.67 20.54 -1.29
N GLY A 239 7.10 21.70 -0.83
CA GLY A 239 7.71 21.88 0.48
C GLY A 239 6.63 22.08 1.54
N VAL A 240 6.68 21.30 2.62
CA VAL A 240 5.76 21.40 3.75
C VAL A 240 6.54 21.79 5.00
N GLU A 241 6.42 23.04 5.40
CA GLU A 241 7.05 23.52 6.63
C GLU A 241 6.19 23.13 7.83
N LEU A 242 6.80 22.37 8.76
CA LEU A 242 6.19 22.01 10.03
C LEU A 242 6.65 22.99 11.10
N THR A 243 5.70 23.66 11.74
CA THR A 243 5.95 24.65 12.80
C THR A 243 5.36 24.19 14.14
N GLY A 244 5.79 24.79 15.22
CA GLY A 244 5.27 24.51 16.56
C GLY A 244 5.64 23.11 17.07
N LYS A 245 4.92 22.69 18.10
CA LYS A 245 5.07 21.38 18.77
C LYS A 245 3.71 20.76 19.03
N LEU A 246 3.65 19.43 19.08
CA LEU A 246 2.46 18.73 19.55
C LEU A 246 2.14 19.11 20.99
N GLN A 247 0.86 19.33 21.26
CA GLN A 247 0.37 19.61 22.61
C GLN A 247 0.51 18.36 23.51
N PRO A 248 0.59 18.52 24.86
CA PRO A 248 0.62 17.38 25.77
C PRO A 248 -0.54 16.40 25.54
N GLY A 249 -0.25 15.12 25.54
CA GLY A 249 -1.23 14.04 25.37
C GLY A 249 -1.64 13.77 23.92
N ILE A 250 -1.08 14.48 22.95
CA ILE A 250 -1.33 14.29 21.52
C ILE A 250 -0.29 13.30 20.95
N THR A 251 -0.76 12.30 20.21
CA THR A 251 0.08 11.26 19.62
C THR A 251 0.50 11.60 18.20
N ALA A 252 1.52 10.90 17.71
CA ALA A 252 1.90 10.96 16.29
C ALA A 252 0.77 10.51 15.37
N THR A 253 -0.09 9.62 15.82
CA THR A 253 -1.30 9.21 15.06
C THR A 253 -2.26 10.36 14.89
N ASP A 254 -2.53 11.12 15.95
CA ASP A 254 -3.36 12.33 15.87
C ASP A 254 -2.77 13.32 14.86
N MET A 255 -1.46 13.51 14.87
CA MET A 255 -0.73 14.35 13.95
C MET A 255 -0.92 13.91 12.49
N VAL A 256 -0.70 12.64 12.20
CA VAL A 256 -0.76 12.16 10.80
C VAL A 256 -2.19 12.17 10.26
N LEU A 257 -3.19 11.91 11.08
CA LEU A 257 -4.59 12.02 10.64
C LEU A 257 -4.98 13.46 10.33
N ALA A 258 -4.52 14.43 11.13
CA ALA A 258 -4.71 15.84 10.86
C ALA A 258 -3.99 16.30 9.59
N LEU A 259 -2.73 15.87 9.40
CA LEU A 259 -1.98 16.12 8.18
C LEU A 259 -2.64 15.50 6.94
N THR A 260 -3.16 14.30 7.06
CA THR A 260 -3.84 13.60 5.96
C THR A 260 -5.05 14.39 5.47
N GLU A 261 -5.89 14.87 6.37
CA GLU A 261 -7.01 15.73 6.01
C GLU A 261 -6.54 17.04 5.37
N TYR A 262 -5.57 17.72 5.98
CA TYR A 262 -5.02 18.97 5.48
C TYR A 262 -4.44 18.84 4.08
N LEU A 263 -3.57 17.84 3.86
CA LEU A 263 -2.88 17.62 2.59
C LEU A 263 -3.86 17.19 1.48
N ARG A 264 -4.87 16.36 1.79
CA ARG A 264 -5.93 16.06 0.81
C ARG A 264 -6.65 17.32 0.34
N LYS A 265 -6.98 18.22 1.24
CA LYS A 265 -7.60 19.52 0.90
C LYS A 265 -6.68 20.39 0.05
N GLN A 266 -5.37 20.27 0.21
CA GLN A 266 -4.37 20.99 -0.59
C GLN A 266 -4.12 20.35 -1.98
N LYS A 267 -4.77 19.25 -2.30
CA LYS A 267 -4.69 18.57 -3.60
C LYS A 267 -3.25 18.23 -4.01
N VAL A 268 -2.55 17.51 -3.15
CA VAL A 268 -1.15 17.07 -3.36
C VAL A 268 -1.06 15.74 -4.10
N VAL A 269 -2.12 15.28 -4.76
CA VAL A 269 -2.15 14.00 -5.46
C VAL A 269 -1.04 13.93 -6.49
N GLY A 270 -0.22 12.88 -6.40
CA GLY A 270 0.93 12.66 -7.29
C GLY A 270 2.16 13.50 -6.98
N ALA A 271 2.10 14.43 -6.04
CA ALA A 271 3.23 15.28 -5.67
C ALA A 271 4.29 14.51 -4.85
N TRP A 272 5.49 15.00 -4.87
CA TRP A 272 6.56 14.61 -3.95
C TRP A 272 6.70 15.69 -2.89
N LEU A 273 6.40 15.30 -1.65
CA LEU A 273 6.46 16.19 -0.50
C LEU A 273 7.81 16.12 0.19
N GLU A 274 8.30 17.27 0.66
CA GLU A 274 9.47 17.35 1.54
C GLU A 274 9.07 18.15 2.78
N PHE A 275 9.14 17.47 3.93
CA PHE A 275 8.83 18.07 5.23
C PHE A 275 10.11 18.66 5.83
N PHE A 276 10.02 19.90 6.29
CA PHE A 276 11.16 20.61 6.86
C PHE A 276 10.70 21.63 7.94
N GLY A 277 11.61 22.39 8.43
CA GLY A 277 11.37 23.41 9.46
C GLY A 277 11.68 22.91 10.88
N GLU A 278 11.51 23.78 11.86
CA GLU A 278 11.78 23.46 13.26
C GLU A 278 10.91 22.34 13.83
N GLY A 279 9.64 22.27 13.39
CA GLY A 279 8.74 21.18 13.77
C GLY A 279 9.23 19.82 13.25
N ALA A 280 9.66 19.76 11.99
CA ALA A 280 10.20 18.52 11.40
C ALA A 280 11.50 18.09 12.09
N ALA A 281 12.41 19.03 12.37
CA ALA A 281 13.70 18.75 13.02
C ALA A 281 13.51 18.23 14.45
N ALA A 282 12.47 18.63 15.15
CA ALA A 282 12.15 18.19 16.51
C ALA A 282 11.46 16.83 16.58
N LEU A 283 10.87 16.34 15.48
CA LEU A 283 10.24 15.03 15.44
C LEU A 283 11.26 13.90 15.48
N THR A 284 10.95 12.85 16.23
CA THR A 284 11.74 11.62 16.20
C THR A 284 11.58 10.93 14.85
N LEU A 285 12.49 10.01 14.51
CA LEU A 285 12.34 9.21 13.29
C LEU A 285 11.04 8.40 13.26
N GLY A 286 10.62 7.88 14.41
CA GLY A 286 9.32 7.18 14.53
C GLY A 286 8.13 8.08 14.16
N ASP A 287 8.15 9.32 14.63
CA ASP A 287 7.10 10.30 14.29
C ASP A 287 7.12 10.65 12.80
N ARG A 288 8.31 10.86 12.22
CA ARG A 288 8.49 11.12 10.79
C ARG A 288 8.00 9.94 9.94
N ALA A 289 8.32 8.72 10.36
CA ALA A 289 7.88 7.51 9.68
C ALA A 289 6.35 7.37 9.69
N THR A 290 5.70 7.75 10.78
CA THR A 290 4.23 7.79 10.88
C THR A 290 3.64 8.73 9.81
N ILE A 291 4.24 9.90 9.59
CA ILE A 291 3.82 10.83 8.53
C ILE A 291 4.07 10.24 7.15
N SER A 292 5.28 9.77 6.88
CA SER A 292 5.67 9.26 5.56
C SER A 292 4.85 8.04 5.14
N ASN A 293 4.48 7.18 6.09
CA ASN A 293 3.69 5.97 5.82
C ASN A 293 2.36 6.28 5.15
N MET A 294 1.69 7.34 5.55
CA MET A 294 0.35 7.68 5.06
C MET A 294 0.36 8.53 3.78
N ALA A 295 1.48 8.60 3.06
CA ALA A 295 1.55 9.30 1.78
C ALA A 295 0.41 8.93 0.82
N PRO A 296 0.06 7.64 0.61
CA PRO A 296 -1.05 7.31 -0.27
C PRO A 296 -2.42 7.80 0.25
N GLU A 297 -2.62 7.89 1.55
CA GLU A 297 -3.88 8.36 2.12
C GLU A 297 -4.07 9.86 1.90
N TYR A 298 -3.03 10.69 1.94
CA TYR A 298 -3.15 12.08 1.51
C TYR A 298 -2.86 12.31 0.02
N GLY A 299 -2.52 11.26 -0.73
CA GLY A 299 -2.42 11.27 -2.18
C GLY A 299 -1.02 11.54 -2.74
N ALA A 300 -0.02 11.79 -1.91
CA ALA A 300 1.35 12.03 -2.36
C ALA A 300 2.04 10.73 -2.81
N THR A 301 2.97 10.86 -3.73
CA THR A 301 3.79 9.72 -4.20
C THR A 301 5.00 9.50 -3.31
N ALA A 302 5.60 10.57 -2.79
CA ALA A 302 6.71 10.52 -1.84
C ALA A 302 6.49 11.53 -0.72
N ALA A 303 7.01 11.24 0.47
CA ALA A 303 6.86 12.06 1.68
C ALA A 303 8.17 12.04 2.45
N MET A 304 9.08 12.94 2.07
CA MET A 304 10.48 12.94 2.48
C MET A 304 10.74 13.76 3.72
N PHE A 305 11.72 13.32 4.49
CA PHE A 305 12.44 14.13 5.48
C PHE A 305 13.92 14.21 5.12
N TYR A 306 14.60 15.26 5.51
CA TYR A 306 16.03 15.40 5.27
C TYR A 306 16.85 14.53 6.22
N ILE A 307 18.03 14.13 5.78
CA ILE A 307 19.01 13.47 6.65
C ILE A 307 19.55 14.51 7.65
N ASP A 308 19.39 14.24 8.93
CA ASP A 308 19.85 15.09 10.03
C ASP A 308 20.25 14.27 11.26
N GLN A 309 20.45 14.93 12.38
CA GLN A 309 20.87 14.25 13.62
C GLN A 309 19.83 13.22 14.09
N GLN A 310 18.54 13.45 13.89
CA GLN A 310 17.50 12.47 14.22
C GLN A 310 17.68 11.17 13.41
N THR A 311 18.06 11.29 12.14
CA THR A 311 18.38 10.13 11.30
C THR A 311 19.57 9.34 11.86
N ILE A 312 20.63 10.01 12.23
CA ILE A 312 21.84 9.39 12.80
C ILE A 312 21.52 8.70 14.13
N ASP A 313 20.79 9.36 15.01
CA ASP A 313 20.37 8.81 16.30
C ASP A 313 19.51 7.55 16.14
N TYR A 314 18.61 7.56 15.16
CA TYR A 314 17.78 6.40 14.85
C TYR A 314 18.57 5.21 14.30
N LEU A 315 19.56 5.47 13.42
CA LEU A 315 20.42 4.42 12.90
C LEU A 315 21.24 3.76 14.03
N LYS A 316 21.71 4.55 14.98
CA LYS A 316 22.37 4.02 16.18
C LYS A 316 21.41 3.21 17.06
N LEU A 317 20.20 3.76 17.31
CA LEU A 317 19.17 3.10 18.12
C LEU A 317 18.78 1.74 17.54
N THR A 318 18.66 1.63 16.22
CA THR A 318 18.28 0.40 15.53
C THR A 318 19.45 -0.56 15.28
N GLY A 319 20.62 -0.29 15.87
CA GLY A 319 21.75 -1.21 15.90
C GLY A 319 22.55 -1.29 14.61
N ARG A 320 22.43 -0.28 13.70
CA ARG A 320 23.33 -0.20 12.52
C ARG A 320 24.78 -0.11 12.96
N GLU A 321 25.65 -0.70 12.15
CA GLU A 321 27.10 -0.68 12.40
C GLU A 321 27.65 0.75 12.40
N ASP A 322 28.59 1.05 13.29
CA ASP A 322 29.17 2.39 13.43
C ASP A 322 29.77 2.92 12.12
N GLN A 323 30.42 2.04 11.36
CA GLN A 323 30.99 2.40 10.05
C GLN A 323 29.89 2.85 9.07
N GLN A 324 28.75 2.19 9.07
CA GLN A 324 27.60 2.56 8.24
C GLN A 324 27.04 3.93 8.65
N VAL A 325 26.87 4.16 9.94
CA VAL A 325 26.37 5.44 10.46
C VAL A 325 27.32 6.59 10.11
N GLN A 326 28.62 6.39 10.25
CA GLN A 326 29.64 7.38 9.87
C GLN A 326 29.59 7.67 8.37
N LEU A 327 29.44 6.65 7.53
CA LEU A 327 29.32 6.82 6.08
C LEU A 327 28.09 7.67 5.71
N VAL A 328 26.94 7.43 6.34
CA VAL A 328 25.70 8.19 6.08
C VAL A 328 25.92 9.68 6.37
N GLU A 329 26.48 10.02 7.51
CA GLU A 329 26.73 11.41 7.88
C GLU A 329 27.76 12.08 6.95
N GLN A 330 28.89 11.40 6.71
CA GLN A 330 29.95 11.90 5.84
C GLN A 330 29.43 12.14 4.42
N TYR A 331 28.74 11.17 3.85
CA TYR A 331 28.19 11.26 2.50
C TYR A 331 27.17 12.39 2.39
N ALA A 332 26.22 12.45 3.32
CA ALA A 332 25.16 13.46 3.30
C ALA A 332 25.73 14.89 3.41
N ARG A 333 26.73 15.09 4.29
CA ARG A 333 27.37 16.40 4.44
C ARG A 333 28.15 16.81 3.19
N LEU A 334 28.88 15.87 2.59
CA LEU A 334 29.67 16.13 1.39
C LEU A 334 28.80 16.47 0.18
N THR A 335 27.70 15.75 -0.01
CA THR A 335 26.87 15.82 -1.24
C THR A 335 25.71 16.81 -1.14
N GLY A 336 25.56 17.50 -0.01
CA GLY A 336 24.46 18.45 0.17
C GLY A 336 23.14 17.82 0.52
N LEU A 337 23.11 16.57 1.03
CA LEU A 337 21.89 15.90 1.48
C LEU A 337 21.62 16.10 2.98
N TRP A 338 22.56 16.63 3.71
CA TRP A 338 22.37 17.00 5.12
C TRP A 338 21.43 18.21 5.24
N ALA A 339 20.53 18.20 6.22
CA ALA A 339 19.47 19.20 6.36
C ALA A 339 19.94 20.67 6.29
N ASP A 340 21.14 20.97 6.86
CA ASP A 340 21.68 22.34 6.83
C ASP A 340 21.98 22.85 5.42
N SER A 341 22.23 21.96 4.47
CA SER A 341 22.50 22.28 3.07
C SER A 341 21.25 22.57 2.26
N LEU A 342 20.05 22.40 2.83
CA LEU A 342 18.77 22.51 2.12
C LEU A 342 18.01 23.79 2.41
N LYS A 343 18.64 24.74 3.11
CA LYS A 343 18.02 26.05 3.42
C LYS A 343 17.70 26.88 2.17
N GLY A 344 18.42 26.68 1.09
CA GLY A 344 18.20 27.37 -0.20
C GLY A 344 17.30 26.62 -1.16
N ALA A 345 16.78 25.46 -0.79
CA ALA A 345 15.91 24.67 -1.67
C ALA A 345 14.63 25.42 -2.06
N GLN A 346 14.31 25.39 -3.34
CA GLN A 346 13.13 26.03 -3.90
C GLN A 346 12.13 24.96 -4.34
N TYR A 347 10.91 25.11 -3.89
CA TYR A 347 9.78 24.25 -4.22
C TYR A 347 8.82 24.95 -5.17
N GLU A 348 8.13 24.17 -6.00
CA GLU A 348 7.10 24.71 -6.89
C GLU A 348 5.89 25.21 -6.12
N ARG A 349 5.63 24.61 -4.95
CA ARG A 349 4.58 25.02 -4.02
C ARG A 349 5.06 24.85 -2.59
N GLY A 350 4.72 25.82 -1.73
CA GLY A 350 4.99 25.77 -0.31
C GLY A 350 3.70 25.67 0.51
N LEU A 351 3.71 24.81 1.51
CA LEU A 351 2.63 24.67 2.49
C LEU A 351 3.22 24.79 3.88
N THR A 352 2.40 25.22 4.84
CA THR A 352 2.78 25.32 6.25
C THR A 352 1.73 24.62 7.11
N PHE A 353 2.17 23.81 8.06
CA PHE A 353 1.30 23.14 9.02
C PHE A 353 1.81 23.35 10.44
N ASP A 354 0.94 23.83 11.32
CA ASP A 354 1.25 24.08 12.73
C ASP A 354 0.90 22.85 13.57
N LEU A 355 1.93 22.16 14.09
CA LEU A 355 1.77 20.99 14.95
C LEU A 355 0.99 21.27 16.23
N SER A 356 1.03 22.51 16.73
CA SER A 356 0.31 22.91 17.95
C SER A 356 -1.22 22.95 17.76
N SER A 357 -1.70 22.96 16.52
CA SER A 357 -3.13 22.93 16.18
C SER A 357 -3.76 21.53 16.27
N VAL A 358 -2.95 20.48 16.37
CA VAL A 358 -3.43 19.10 16.40
C VAL A 358 -4.11 18.79 17.72
N VAL A 359 -5.32 18.25 17.64
CA VAL A 359 -6.09 17.76 18.77
C VAL A 359 -6.24 16.23 18.67
N ARG A 360 -6.67 15.59 19.75
CA ARG A 360 -7.00 14.15 19.71
C ARG A 360 -8.12 13.94 18.70
N ASN A 361 -7.91 13.00 17.79
CA ASN A 361 -8.83 12.77 16.68
C ASN A 361 -8.91 11.29 16.28
N MET A 362 -9.81 11.02 15.36
CA MET A 362 -10.00 9.75 14.70
C MET A 362 -10.28 10.02 13.22
N ALA A 363 -10.25 8.99 12.40
CA ALA A 363 -10.68 9.07 11.00
C ALA A 363 -11.70 7.97 10.69
N GLY A 364 -12.82 8.33 10.11
CA GLY A 364 -13.88 7.41 9.74
C GLY A 364 -15.22 8.10 9.47
N PRO A 365 -16.24 7.29 9.16
CA PRO A 365 -16.39 5.83 9.35
C PRO A 365 -15.81 4.95 8.24
N SER A 366 -15.38 5.49 7.10
CA SER A 366 -15.00 4.68 5.95
C SER A 366 -13.87 5.28 5.09
N ASN A 367 -13.19 6.31 5.59
CA ASN A 367 -12.18 7.02 4.83
C ASN A 367 -11.04 7.54 5.72
N PRO A 368 -9.76 7.33 5.35
CA PRO A 368 -8.61 7.77 6.16
C PRO A 368 -8.47 9.29 6.30
N HIS A 369 -8.98 10.07 5.37
CA HIS A 369 -8.93 11.53 5.43
C HIS A 369 -10.21 12.18 5.98
N ALA A 370 -11.20 11.37 6.38
CA ALA A 370 -12.40 11.83 7.08
C ALA A 370 -12.12 11.99 8.58
N ARG A 371 -11.22 12.93 8.93
CA ARG A 371 -10.83 13.19 10.30
C ARG A 371 -11.96 13.85 11.09
N VAL A 372 -12.15 13.40 12.32
CA VAL A 372 -13.06 13.99 13.30
C VAL A 372 -12.32 14.18 14.62
N ALA A 373 -12.32 15.39 15.17
CA ALA A 373 -11.82 15.60 16.52
C ALA A 373 -12.68 14.78 17.50
N VAL A 374 -12.05 14.14 18.49
CA VAL A 374 -12.76 13.30 19.46
C VAL A 374 -13.83 14.11 20.21
N ALA A 375 -13.58 15.40 20.45
CA ALA A 375 -14.54 16.30 21.05
C ALA A 375 -15.79 16.57 20.17
N ASP A 376 -15.70 16.34 18.87
CA ASP A 376 -16.77 16.61 17.89
C ASP A 376 -17.54 15.35 17.44
N LEU A 377 -17.22 14.18 17.98
CA LEU A 377 -17.88 12.92 17.60
C LEU A 377 -19.41 12.95 17.78
N ALA A 378 -19.87 13.57 18.85
CA ALA A 378 -21.31 13.73 19.13
C ALA A 378 -21.99 14.67 18.11
N ALA A 379 -21.33 15.77 17.74
CA ALA A 379 -21.85 16.74 16.77
C ALA A 379 -21.92 16.13 15.36
N LYS A 380 -21.08 15.12 15.07
CA LYS A 380 -21.09 14.37 13.81
C LYS A 380 -22.01 13.14 13.83
N GLY A 381 -22.73 12.90 14.91
CA GLY A 381 -23.63 11.76 15.05
C GLY A 381 -22.93 10.41 15.20
N ILE A 382 -21.63 10.40 15.50
CA ILE A 382 -20.83 9.19 15.69
C ILE A 382 -20.97 8.69 17.12
N SER A 383 -20.69 9.50 18.15
CA SER A 383 -21.07 9.23 19.52
C SER A 383 -22.47 9.79 19.81
N GLY A 384 -23.14 9.25 20.82
CA GLY A 384 -24.49 9.71 21.16
C GLY A 384 -25.12 8.89 22.29
N GLN A 385 -26.43 8.84 22.32
CA GLN A 385 -27.16 8.03 23.29
C GLN A 385 -27.07 6.55 22.94
N TRP A 386 -26.82 5.72 23.91
CA TRP A 386 -26.82 4.28 23.81
C TRP A 386 -27.31 3.67 25.14
N GLU A 387 -27.82 2.46 25.05
CA GLU A 387 -28.30 1.72 26.22
C GLU A 387 -27.41 0.51 26.45
N ASP A 388 -26.98 0.35 27.72
CA ASP A 388 -26.29 -0.87 28.14
C ASP A 388 -27.39 -1.85 28.65
N VAL A 389 -27.80 -2.75 27.75
CA VAL A 389 -28.76 -3.81 28.06
C VAL A 389 -27.98 -5.08 28.36
N PRO A 390 -28.10 -5.62 29.59
CA PRO A 390 -27.38 -6.85 29.95
C PRO A 390 -27.67 -7.99 28.96
N GLY A 391 -26.59 -8.64 28.48
CA GLY A 391 -26.69 -9.76 27.53
C GLY A 391 -26.91 -9.37 26.08
N GLN A 392 -26.86 -8.10 25.72
CA GLN A 392 -26.92 -7.61 24.32
C GLN A 392 -25.77 -6.68 24.01
N MET A 393 -25.29 -6.74 22.76
CA MET A 393 -24.35 -5.73 22.26
C MET A 393 -25.07 -4.38 22.05
N PRO A 394 -24.44 -3.25 22.43
CA PRO A 394 -25.03 -1.94 22.18
C PRO A 394 -24.99 -1.56 20.69
N ASP A 395 -25.76 -0.55 20.30
CA ASP A 395 -25.61 0.08 19.01
C ASP A 395 -24.19 0.62 18.85
N GLY A 396 -23.64 0.48 17.66
CA GLY A 396 -22.25 0.88 17.40
C GLY A 396 -21.20 0.03 18.10
N ALA A 397 -21.54 -1.19 18.55
CA ALA A 397 -20.62 -2.08 19.26
C ALA A 397 -19.28 -2.21 18.57
N VAL A 398 -18.20 -2.03 19.32
CA VAL A 398 -16.83 -2.28 18.85
C VAL A 398 -16.58 -3.78 18.87
N ILE A 399 -16.68 -4.41 17.73
CA ILE A 399 -16.48 -5.86 17.58
C ILE A 399 -15.02 -6.23 17.33
N ILE A 400 -14.22 -5.29 16.83
CA ILE A 400 -12.79 -5.44 16.58
C ILE A 400 -12.08 -4.21 17.13
N ALA A 401 -11.05 -4.43 17.95
CA ALA A 401 -10.12 -3.40 18.42
C ALA A 401 -8.70 -3.92 18.18
N ALA A 402 -8.00 -3.34 17.21
CA ALA A 402 -6.71 -3.87 16.78
C ALA A 402 -5.60 -2.82 16.83
N ILE A 403 -4.52 -3.13 17.54
CA ILE A 403 -3.25 -2.42 17.43
C ILE A 403 -2.46 -3.13 16.34
N THR A 404 -2.36 -2.50 15.17
CA THR A 404 -1.83 -3.12 13.96
C THR A 404 -1.13 -2.09 13.09
N SER A 405 -0.46 -2.55 12.01
CA SER A 405 0.17 -1.71 10.99
C SER A 405 1.51 -1.10 11.39
N CYS A 406 2.42 -1.09 10.43
CA CYS A 406 3.72 -0.41 10.53
C CYS A 406 3.60 1.09 10.83
N THR A 407 2.52 1.76 10.40
CA THR A 407 2.29 3.19 10.68
C THR A 407 2.47 3.52 12.16
N ASN A 408 1.89 2.70 13.02
CA ASN A 408 1.83 2.96 14.45
C ASN A 408 2.78 2.10 15.27
N THR A 409 3.02 0.84 14.88
CA THR A 409 3.88 -0.07 15.63
C THR A 409 5.38 0.18 15.42
N SER A 410 5.75 0.89 14.36
CA SER A 410 7.14 1.33 14.13
C SER A 410 7.54 2.52 15.01
N ASN A 411 6.59 3.17 15.63
CA ASN A 411 6.84 4.28 16.55
C ASN A 411 6.74 3.80 18.00
N PRO A 412 7.87 3.64 18.72
CA PRO A 412 7.87 3.13 20.09
C PRO A 412 6.97 3.92 21.04
N ARG A 413 6.90 5.25 20.87
CA ARG A 413 6.04 6.11 21.70
C ARG A 413 4.58 5.71 21.63
N ASN A 414 4.07 5.39 20.44
CA ASN A 414 2.68 5.00 20.24
C ASN A 414 2.32 3.69 20.95
N VAL A 415 3.16 2.69 20.79
CA VAL A 415 2.92 1.35 21.35
C VAL A 415 3.11 1.36 22.86
N ILE A 416 4.13 2.04 23.36
CA ILE A 416 4.39 2.19 24.80
C ILE A 416 3.26 2.99 25.47
N ALA A 417 2.73 4.02 24.80
CA ALA A 417 1.57 4.77 25.29
C ALA A 417 0.35 3.84 25.48
N ALA A 418 0.09 2.94 24.53
CA ALA A 418 -0.99 1.96 24.65
C ALA A 418 -0.75 0.99 25.84
N GLY A 419 0.48 0.52 26.02
CA GLY A 419 0.86 -0.35 27.13
C GLY A 419 0.71 0.34 28.50
N LEU A 420 1.10 1.61 28.59
CA LEU A 420 0.96 2.41 29.81
C LEU A 420 -0.51 2.70 30.13
N LEU A 421 -1.33 3.01 29.12
CA LEU A 421 -2.77 3.16 29.31
C LEU A 421 -3.40 1.84 29.79
N ALA A 422 -3.03 0.72 29.22
CA ALA A 422 -3.48 -0.60 29.65
C ALA A 422 -3.10 -0.89 31.12
N ARG A 423 -1.87 -0.57 31.49
CA ARG A 423 -1.41 -0.69 32.89
C ARG A 423 -2.26 0.16 33.83
N ASN A 424 -2.50 1.41 33.50
CA ASN A 424 -3.31 2.33 34.30
C ASN A 424 -4.76 1.83 34.42
N ALA A 425 -5.34 1.33 33.32
CA ALA A 425 -6.67 0.75 33.30
C ALA A 425 -6.77 -0.50 34.17
N ASN A 426 -5.78 -1.39 34.10
CA ASN A 426 -5.73 -2.61 34.93
C ASN A 426 -5.66 -2.28 36.41
N LYS A 427 -4.85 -1.27 36.80
CA LYS A 427 -4.78 -0.82 38.21
C LYS A 427 -6.11 -0.33 38.78
N LEU A 428 -6.97 0.16 37.88
CA LEU A 428 -8.28 0.70 38.22
C LEU A 428 -9.42 -0.30 37.96
N GLY A 429 -9.11 -1.57 37.72
CA GLY A 429 -10.07 -2.64 37.55
C GLY A 429 -10.90 -2.58 36.28
N LEU A 430 -10.49 -1.78 35.29
CA LEU A 430 -11.16 -1.71 33.98
C LEU A 430 -10.83 -2.95 33.15
N THR A 431 -11.79 -3.42 32.37
CA THR A 431 -11.64 -4.55 31.45
C THR A 431 -12.25 -4.22 30.09
N ARG A 432 -11.84 -4.95 29.06
CA ARG A 432 -12.53 -4.86 27.77
C ARG A 432 -13.94 -5.45 27.84
N LYS A 433 -14.79 -5.04 26.92
CA LYS A 433 -16.13 -5.65 26.78
C LYS A 433 -16.04 -7.04 26.15
N PRO A 434 -16.92 -7.98 26.55
CA PRO A 434 -16.81 -9.39 26.13
C PRO A 434 -16.97 -9.62 24.62
N TRP A 435 -17.64 -8.74 23.90
CA TRP A 435 -17.84 -8.85 22.45
C TRP A 435 -16.68 -8.31 21.61
N VAL A 436 -15.69 -7.67 22.24
CA VAL A 436 -14.57 -7.08 21.52
C VAL A 436 -13.50 -8.12 21.22
N LYS A 437 -13.23 -8.37 19.95
CA LYS A 437 -12.05 -9.12 19.50
C LYS A 437 -10.86 -8.17 19.46
N SER A 438 -9.99 -8.25 20.45
CA SER A 438 -8.80 -7.41 20.57
C SER A 438 -7.54 -8.13 20.12
N SER A 439 -6.56 -7.39 19.61
CA SER A 439 -5.31 -7.96 19.12
C SER A 439 -4.17 -6.94 19.07
N LEU A 440 -2.94 -7.44 19.19
CA LEU A 440 -1.70 -6.71 18.91
C LEU A 440 -0.95 -7.48 17.83
N ALA A 441 -0.71 -6.85 16.68
CA ALA A 441 0.09 -7.39 15.61
C ALA A 441 1.23 -6.40 15.29
N PRO A 442 2.38 -6.51 15.98
CA PRO A 442 3.52 -5.63 15.76
C PRO A 442 4.13 -5.84 14.38
N GLY A 443 4.64 -4.78 13.77
CA GLY A 443 5.34 -4.84 12.50
C GLY A 443 6.76 -5.38 12.57
N SER A 444 7.27 -5.64 13.78
CA SER A 444 8.61 -6.19 14.01
C SER A 444 8.66 -6.92 15.35
N LYS A 445 9.48 -7.94 15.43
CA LYS A 445 9.79 -8.64 16.69
C LYS A 445 10.46 -7.74 17.73
N THR A 446 11.08 -6.65 17.31
CA THR A 446 11.70 -5.67 18.21
C THR A 446 10.68 -5.05 19.15
N VAL A 447 9.45 -4.84 18.68
CA VAL A 447 8.34 -4.28 19.47
C VAL A 447 8.02 -5.18 20.66
N ALA A 448 7.95 -6.48 20.45
CA ALA A 448 7.72 -7.44 21.54
C ALA A 448 8.85 -7.38 22.58
N LEU A 449 10.11 -7.24 22.13
CA LEU A 449 11.26 -7.18 23.03
C LEU A 449 11.24 -5.93 23.92
N TYR A 450 10.98 -4.74 23.34
CA TYR A 450 10.97 -3.55 24.19
C TYR A 450 9.69 -3.40 25.02
N LEU A 451 8.57 -3.98 24.63
CA LEU A 451 7.39 -4.09 25.49
C LEU A 451 7.65 -5.01 26.69
N ASP A 452 8.35 -6.12 26.49
CA ASP A 452 8.77 -7.01 27.57
C ASP A 452 9.73 -6.29 28.54
N GLU A 453 10.72 -5.61 28.02
CA GLU A 453 11.67 -4.81 28.82
C GLU A 453 10.98 -3.74 29.66
N ALA A 454 9.92 -3.13 29.11
CA ALA A 454 9.11 -2.12 29.78
C ALA A 454 8.11 -2.74 30.80
N GLY A 455 7.93 -4.05 30.83
CA GLY A 455 6.94 -4.73 31.67
C GLY A 455 5.50 -4.47 31.23
N LEU A 456 5.27 -4.19 29.93
CA LEU A 456 3.97 -3.81 29.40
C LEU A 456 3.24 -4.94 28.65
N THR A 457 3.95 -6.01 28.29
CA THR A 457 3.36 -7.15 27.57
C THR A 457 2.21 -7.76 28.34
N THR A 458 2.39 -8.06 29.63
CA THR A 458 1.36 -8.65 30.50
C THR A 458 0.19 -7.70 30.73
N GLU A 459 0.44 -6.40 30.78
CA GLU A 459 -0.61 -5.39 30.93
C GLU A 459 -1.53 -5.33 29.70
N LEU A 460 -0.94 -5.38 28.50
CA LEU A 460 -1.70 -5.45 27.25
C LEU A 460 -2.46 -6.77 27.12
N GLU A 461 -1.82 -7.90 27.44
CA GLU A 461 -2.44 -9.23 27.43
C GLU A 461 -3.67 -9.31 28.34
N GLN A 462 -3.62 -8.68 29.52
CA GLN A 462 -4.74 -8.66 30.46
C GLN A 462 -5.99 -8.00 29.86
N LEU A 463 -5.84 -7.04 28.96
CA LEU A 463 -6.95 -6.42 28.23
C LEU A 463 -7.23 -7.10 26.87
N GLY A 464 -6.61 -8.25 26.58
CA GLY A 464 -6.80 -9.00 25.36
C GLY A 464 -5.99 -8.49 24.16
N PHE A 465 -4.97 -7.68 24.41
CA PHE A 465 -4.03 -7.20 23.38
C PHE A 465 -2.72 -7.99 23.42
N GLY A 466 -2.81 -9.32 23.50
CA GLY A 466 -1.67 -10.21 23.29
C GLY A 466 -1.24 -10.22 21.83
N VAL A 467 0.02 -10.58 21.59
CA VAL A 467 0.59 -10.69 20.26
C VAL A 467 -0.07 -11.85 19.50
N VAL A 468 -0.71 -11.55 18.39
CA VAL A 468 -1.40 -12.53 17.53
C VAL A 468 -0.61 -12.86 16.27
N ALA A 469 0.27 -11.96 15.85
CA ALA A 469 1.08 -12.09 14.65
C ALA A 469 2.20 -11.05 14.64
N PHE A 470 3.24 -11.31 13.86
CA PHE A 470 4.18 -10.30 13.36
C PHE A 470 3.94 -10.18 11.85
N ALA A 471 2.86 -9.51 11.49
CA ALA A 471 2.35 -9.44 10.12
C ALA A 471 1.33 -8.32 9.96
N CYS A 472 1.05 -7.95 8.73
CA CYS A 472 -0.05 -7.06 8.39
C CYS A 472 -1.37 -7.86 8.45
N THR A 473 -2.23 -7.54 9.41
CA THR A 473 -3.44 -8.31 9.71
C THR A 473 -4.72 -7.51 9.45
N THR A 474 -5.35 -6.99 10.49
CA THR A 474 -6.65 -6.32 10.44
C THR A 474 -6.73 -5.20 9.40
N CYS A 475 -5.70 -4.36 9.29
CA CYS A 475 -5.66 -3.28 8.30
C CYS A 475 -5.68 -3.78 6.84
N ASN A 476 -5.28 -5.03 6.61
CA ASN A 476 -5.31 -5.70 5.31
C ASN A 476 -6.56 -6.57 5.09
N GLY A 477 -7.53 -6.53 6.00
CA GLY A 477 -8.74 -7.36 5.93
C GLY A 477 -8.56 -8.79 6.46
N MET A 478 -7.47 -9.07 7.15
CA MET A 478 -7.15 -10.38 7.72
C MET A 478 -7.50 -10.42 9.22
N SER A 479 -8.68 -9.92 9.56
CA SER A 479 -9.16 -9.87 10.95
C SER A 479 -9.54 -11.25 11.51
N GLY A 480 -9.71 -12.25 10.65
CA GLY A 480 -10.17 -13.59 11.02
C GLY A 480 -11.66 -13.65 11.35
N ALA A 481 -12.13 -14.83 11.69
CA ALA A 481 -13.52 -15.07 12.05
C ALA A 481 -13.88 -14.40 13.39
N LEU A 482 -15.12 -13.94 13.50
CA LEU A 482 -15.71 -13.51 14.76
C LEU A 482 -16.20 -14.73 15.55
N ASP A 483 -16.41 -14.55 16.86
CA ASP A 483 -17.14 -15.53 17.66
C ASP A 483 -18.52 -15.78 17.02
N PRO A 484 -18.92 -17.05 16.79
CA PRO A 484 -20.18 -17.36 16.11
C PRO A 484 -21.43 -16.75 16.75
N VAL A 485 -21.47 -16.63 18.08
CA VAL A 485 -22.59 -16.03 18.80
C VAL A 485 -22.66 -14.52 18.54
N ILE A 486 -21.52 -13.85 18.55
CA ILE A 486 -21.42 -12.42 18.23
C ILE A 486 -21.79 -12.17 16.77
N GLN A 487 -21.27 -12.95 15.86
CA GLN A 487 -21.60 -12.85 14.44
C GLN A 487 -23.10 -13.02 14.21
N GLN A 488 -23.73 -14.02 14.84
CA GLN A 488 -25.16 -14.28 14.68
C GLN A 488 -26.01 -13.12 15.23
N GLU A 489 -25.65 -12.54 16.37
CA GLU A 489 -26.35 -11.37 16.90
C GLU A 489 -26.26 -10.17 15.97
N ILE A 490 -25.09 -9.93 15.34
CA ILE A 490 -24.93 -8.86 14.35
C ILE A 490 -25.89 -9.07 13.17
N ILE A 491 -25.99 -10.30 12.68
CA ILE A 491 -26.86 -10.66 11.55
C ILE A 491 -28.34 -10.50 11.94
N ASP A 492 -28.76 -11.10 13.06
CA ASP A 492 -30.17 -11.16 13.49
C ASP A 492 -30.75 -9.78 13.80
N ARG A 493 -29.92 -8.89 14.36
CA ARG A 493 -30.33 -7.54 14.74
C ARG A 493 -29.99 -6.47 13.72
N ASP A 494 -29.36 -6.85 12.60
CA ASP A 494 -28.78 -5.91 11.63
C ASP A 494 -27.94 -4.80 12.33
N LEU A 495 -27.14 -5.23 13.31
CA LEU A 495 -26.42 -4.35 14.21
C LEU A 495 -25.38 -3.51 13.46
N TYR A 496 -25.32 -2.23 13.79
CA TYR A 496 -24.31 -1.32 13.24
C TYR A 496 -22.96 -1.51 13.93
N ALA A 497 -22.30 -2.63 13.63
CA ALA A 497 -21.05 -3.04 14.24
C ALA A 497 -19.86 -2.21 13.72
N THR A 498 -18.91 -1.96 14.61
CA THR A 498 -17.77 -1.05 14.39
C THR A 498 -16.44 -1.76 14.60
N ALA A 499 -15.44 -1.43 13.76
CA ALA A 499 -14.04 -1.73 14.02
C ALA A 499 -13.29 -0.44 14.39
N VAL A 500 -12.40 -0.52 15.37
CA VAL A 500 -11.46 0.53 15.74
C VAL A 500 -10.05 -0.04 15.64
N LEU A 501 -9.20 0.58 14.85
CA LEU A 501 -7.86 0.05 14.59
C LEU A 501 -6.83 1.17 14.45
N SER A 502 -5.60 0.88 14.87
CA SER A 502 -4.46 1.77 14.66
C SER A 502 -3.79 1.53 13.30
N GLY A 503 -4.60 1.31 12.28
CA GLY A 503 -4.16 1.12 10.91
C GLY A 503 -4.07 2.42 10.11
N ASN A 504 -3.99 2.28 8.80
CA ASN A 504 -3.90 3.40 7.86
C ASN A 504 -5.06 3.45 6.86
N ARG A 505 -5.89 2.41 6.78
CA ARG A 505 -7.04 2.32 5.87
C ARG A 505 -8.25 1.72 6.55
N ASN A 506 -9.42 2.29 6.26
CA ASN A 506 -10.69 1.87 6.80
C ASN A 506 -11.83 1.93 5.78
N PHE A 507 -11.52 1.71 4.50
CA PHE A 507 -12.50 1.73 3.43
C PHE A 507 -13.62 0.70 3.66
N ASP A 508 -14.78 0.95 3.07
CA ASP A 508 -15.95 0.10 3.18
C ASP A 508 -15.66 -1.37 2.84
N GLY A 509 -16.04 -2.27 3.73
CA GLY A 509 -15.87 -3.71 3.55
C GLY A 509 -14.44 -4.23 3.70
N ARG A 510 -13.45 -3.35 3.93
CA ARG A 510 -12.04 -3.74 4.00
C ARG A 510 -11.67 -4.49 5.27
N ILE A 511 -12.16 -4.05 6.42
CA ILE A 511 -11.66 -4.55 7.70
C ILE A 511 -12.25 -5.91 8.07
N HIS A 512 -13.57 -6.03 7.94
CA HIS A 512 -14.28 -7.29 8.16
C HIS A 512 -15.66 -7.22 7.48
N PRO A 513 -16.16 -8.33 6.92
CA PRO A 513 -17.47 -8.35 6.25
C PRO A 513 -18.63 -7.89 7.11
N TYR A 514 -18.58 -8.16 8.42
CA TYR A 514 -19.63 -7.81 9.38
C TYR A 514 -19.42 -6.47 10.10
N ALA A 515 -18.30 -5.79 9.87
CA ALA A 515 -18.10 -4.43 10.35
C ALA A 515 -18.67 -3.43 9.35
N LYS A 516 -19.77 -2.78 9.71
CA LYS A 516 -20.42 -1.78 8.83
C LYS A 516 -19.68 -0.46 8.76
N GLN A 517 -18.81 -0.18 9.73
CA GLN A 517 -17.96 1.00 9.77
C GLN A 517 -16.65 0.70 10.46
N ALA A 518 -15.65 1.51 10.16
CA ALA A 518 -14.33 1.40 10.78
C ALA A 518 -13.72 2.76 11.05
N PHE A 519 -13.02 2.89 12.16
CA PHE A 519 -12.32 4.12 12.56
C PHE A 519 -10.84 3.86 12.77
N LEU A 520 -10.02 4.74 12.20
CA LEU A 520 -8.59 4.81 12.50
C LEU A 520 -8.38 5.64 13.76
N ALA A 521 -7.58 5.14 14.68
CA ALA A 521 -7.29 5.79 15.94
C ALA A 521 -5.87 5.46 16.43
N SER A 522 -5.36 6.25 17.37
CA SER A 522 -4.07 5.96 18.01
C SER A 522 -4.13 4.64 18.79
N PRO A 523 -3.02 3.93 18.99
CA PRO A 523 -2.97 2.72 19.79
C PRO A 523 -3.58 2.86 21.18
N PRO A 524 -3.31 3.92 21.98
CA PRO A 524 -3.98 4.08 23.27
C PRO A 524 -5.49 4.29 23.15
N LEU A 525 -6.00 4.97 22.12
CA LEU A 525 -7.44 5.09 21.89
C LEU A 525 -8.08 3.75 21.49
N VAL A 526 -7.39 2.91 20.75
CA VAL A 526 -7.87 1.55 20.44
C VAL A 526 -8.11 0.76 21.71
N VAL A 527 -7.19 0.80 22.67
CA VAL A 527 -7.35 0.15 23.98
C VAL A 527 -8.54 0.75 24.75
N ALA A 528 -8.67 2.07 24.75
CA ALA A 528 -9.77 2.76 25.42
C ALA A 528 -11.14 2.37 24.84
N TYR A 529 -11.26 2.25 23.50
CA TYR A 529 -12.51 1.81 22.88
C TYR A 529 -12.83 0.33 23.10
N ALA A 530 -11.84 -0.53 23.29
CA ALA A 530 -12.07 -1.90 23.73
C ALA A 530 -12.72 -1.94 25.13
N ILE A 531 -12.34 -1.04 26.00
CA ILE A 531 -12.93 -0.89 27.34
C ILE A 531 -14.33 -0.28 27.24
N ALA A 532 -14.51 0.77 26.43
CA ALA A 532 -15.80 1.42 26.22
C ALA A 532 -16.83 0.50 25.54
N GLY A 533 -16.39 -0.26 24.51
CA GLY A 533 -17.18 -1.28 23.82
C GLY A 533 -18.15 -0.80 22.78
N THR A 534 -18.34 0.50 22.60
CA THR A 534 -19.18 1.09 21.55
C THR A 534 -18.62 2.42 21.06
N ILE A 535 -18.78 2.70 19.79
CA ILE A 535 -18.42 4.01 19.21
C ILE A 535 -19.39 5.13 19.68
N ARG A 536 -20.56 4.76 20.20
CA ARG A 536 -21.53 5.71 20.74
C ARG A 536 -21.12 6.31 22.09
N PHE A 537 -20.14 5.69 22.73
CA PHE A 537 -19.55 6.18 23.96
C PHE A 537 -18.80 7.50 23.70
N ASP A 538 -19.04 8.55 24.51
CA ASP A 538 -18.24 9.77 24.48
C ASP A 538 -16.91 9.52 25.23
N ILE A 539 -15.87 9.20 24.47
CA ILE A 539 -14.60 8.75 25.03
C ILE A 539 -13.91 9.80 25.90
N GLU A 540 -14.22 11.09 25.70
CA GLU A 540 -13.65 12.17 26.49
C GLU A 540 -14.41 12.44 27.81
N LYS A 541 -15.70 12.12 27.86
CA LYS A 541 -16.58 12.56 28.95
C LYS A 541 -17.22 11.40 29.73
N ASP A 542 -17.54 10.31 29.07
CA ASP A 542 -18.30 9.22 29.72
C ASP A 542 -17.43 8.43 30.68
N VAL A 543 -18.08 7.83 31.67
CA VAL A 543 -17.43 7.05 32.71
C VAL A 543 -17.10 5.64 32.18
N LEU A 544 -15.82 5.30 32.15
CA LEU A 544 -15.34 3.97 31.76
C LEU A 544 -15.61 2.89 32.81
N GLY A 545 -15.66 3.28 34.07
CA GLY A 545 -15.92 2.40 35.22
C GLY A 545 -15.82 3.16 36.51
N VAL A 546 -16.02 2.43 37.63
CA VAL A 546 -15.91 2.98 38.99
C VAL A 546 -14.92 2.14 39.77
N PHE A 547 -13.98 2.78 40.45
CA PHE A 547 -13.00 2.16 41.32
C PHE A 547 -12.94 2.91 42.67
N ASP A 548 -13.07 2.18 43.74
CA ASP A 548 -13.13 2.75 45.10
C ASP A 548 -14.10 3.96 45.23
N GLY A 549 -15.28 3.84 44.61
CA GLY A 549 -16.31 4.88 44.61
C GLY A 549 -16.03 6.08 43.75
N LYS A 550 -14.91 6.09 43.00
CA LYS A 550 -14.56 7.15 42.06
C LYS A 550 -14.87 6.76 40.65
N GLU A 551 -15.46 7.70 39.90
CA GLU A 551 -15.70 7.54 38.49
C GLU A 551 -14.36 7.66 37.68
N ILE A 552 -14.09 6.70 36.82
CA ILE A 552 -12.90 6.67 36.01
C ILE A 552 -13.23 7.07 34.55
N ARG A 553 -12.52 8.05 34.06
CA ARG A 553 -12.62 8.55 32.67
C ARG A 553 -11.30 8.39 31.94
N LEU A 554 -11.29 8.64 30.65
CA LEU A 554 -10.09 8.54 29.82
C LEU A 554 -8.90 9.33 30.38
N LYS A 555 -9.13 10.55 30.88
CA LYS A 555 -8.08 11.39 31.48
C LYS A 555 -7.38 10.73 32.68
N ASP A 556 -8.06 9.83 33.38
CA ASP A 556 -7.53 9.17 34.58
C ASP A 556 -6.58 8.01 34.24
N ILE A 557 -6.63 7.51 33.00
CA ILE A 557 -5.79 6.39 32.53
C ILE A 557 -4.80 6.79 31.42
N TRP A 558 -4.93 7.98 30.84
CA TRP A 558 -4.03 8.45 29.79
C TRP A 558 -2.64 8.74 30.37
N PRO A 559 -1.56 8.13 29.83
CA PRO A 559 -0.19 8.38 30.31
C PRO A 559 0.29 9.78 29.94
N SER A 560 1.15 10.36 30.79
CA SER A 560 1.81 11.65 30.46
C SER A 560 2.92 11.45 29.43
N ASP A 561 3.24 12.50 28.71
CA ASP A 561 4.36 12.49 27.74
C ASP A 561 5.69 12.20 28.42
N GLU A 562 5.92 12.75 29.63
CA GLU A 562 7.13 12.51 30.42
C GLU A 562 7.26 11.03 30.81
N GLU A 563 6.16 10.39 31.18
CA GLU A 563 6.14 8.96 31.50
C GLU A 563 6.43 8.11 30.27
N ILE A 564 5.81 8.45 29.13
CA ILE A 564 6.05 7.76 27.86
C ILE A 564 7.53 7.88 27.46
N ASP A 565 8.10 9.09 27.49
CA ASP A 565 9.48 9.34 27.12
C ASP A 565 10.49 8.62 28.03
N ALA A 566 10.23 8.59 29.32
CA ALA A 566 11.06 7.88 30.29
C ALA A 566 11.08 6.38 30.02
N VAL A 567 9.93 5.77 29.73
CA VAL A 567 9.82 4.33 29.42
C VAL A 567 10.48 4.00 28.07
N VAL A 568 10.28 4.83 27.06
CA VAL A 568 10.96 4.66 25.75
C VAL A 568 12.47 4.68 25.94
N LYS A 569 12.99 5.66 26.66
CA LYS A 569 14.44 5.82 26.89
C LYS A 569 15.06 4.63 27.65
N SER A 570 14.32 4.07 28.60
CA SER A 570 14.83 2.94 29.42
C SER A 570 14.63 1.58 28.78
N SER A 571 13.71 1.44 27.83
CA SER A 571 13.24 0.14 27.34
C SER A 571 13.62 -0.17 25.90
N VAL A 572 13.78 0.83 25.05
CA VAL A 572 14.14 0.64 23.63
C VAL A 572 15.66 0.73 23.48
N LYS A 573 16.29 -0.37 23.07
CA LYS A 573 17.78 -0.52 23.08
C LYS A 573 18.30 -1.11 21.79
N PRO A 574 19.50 -0.69 21.32
CA PRO A 574 20.11 -1.22 20.08
C PRO A 574 20.28 -2.74 20.08
N GLU A 575 20.56 -3.35 21.23
CA GLU A 575 20.75 -4.78 21.38
C GLU A 575 19.52 -5.59 20.94
N GLN A 576 18.31 -5.07 21.17
CA GLN A 576 17.05 -5.72 20.76
C GLN A 576 16.97 -5.81 19.24
N PHE A 577 17.34 -4.77 18.53
CA PHE A 577 17.37 -4.73 17.06
C PHE A 577 18.43 -5.68 16.49
N ARG A 578 19.62 -5.72 17.08
CA ARG A 578 20.66 -6.69 16.70
C ARG A 578 20.21 -8.12 16.95
N GLN A 579 19.60 -8.39 18.09
CA GLN A 579 19.08 -9.72 18.42
C GLN A 579 18.07 -10.23 17.38
N VAL A 580 17.21 -9.35 16.86
CA VAL A 580 16.20 -9.69 15.85
C VAL A 580 16.84 -9.79 14.46
N TYR A 581 17.62 -8.80 14.05
CA TYR A 581 17.99 -8.64 12.64
C TYR A 581 19.29 -9.33 12.23
N ILE A 582 20.24 -9.54 13.12
CA ILE A 582 21.49 -10.26 12.75
C ILE A 582 21.15 -11.68 12.29
N PRO A 583 20.37 -12.50 13.04
CA PRO A 583 19.96 -13.81 12.55
C PRO A 583 19.09 -13.78 11.30
N MET A 584 18.17 -12.81 11.20
CA MET A 584 17.22 -12.70 10.09
C MET A 584 17.92 -12.49 8.74
N PHE A 585 18.99 -11.70 8.72
CA PHE A 585 19.75 -11.36 7.52
C PHE A 585 21.08 -12.11 7.40
N ALA A 586 21.32 -13.13 8.23
CA ALA A 586 22.49 -13.98 8.10
C ALA A 586 22.45 -14.74 6.77
N VAL A 587 23.58 -14.75 6.09
CA VAL A 587 23.73 -15.53 4.83
C VAL A 587 23.83 -16.99 5.19
N HIS A 588 22.85 -17.77 4.74
CA HIS A 588 22.86 -19.24 4.84
C HIS A 588 23.24 -19.83 3.47
N GLU A 589 24.27 -20.69 3.45
CA GLU A 589 24.56 -21.48 2.25
C GLU A 589 23.39 -22.43 1.97
N ASP A 590 22.83 -22.34 0.77
CA ASP A 590 21.77 -23.25 0.35
C ASP A 590 22.40 -24.60 -0.01
N THR A 591 22.30 -25.53 0.94
CA THR A 591 22.77 -26.92 0.78
C THR A 591 21.67 -27.84 0.22
N GLY A 592 20.49 -27.29 -0.10
CA GLY A 592 19.36 -28.04 -0.65
C GLY A 592 19.56 -28.47 -2.10
N PRO A 593 18.69 -29.37 -2.60
CA PRO A 593 18.76 -29.80 -4.00
C PRO A 593 18.50 -28.63 -4.96
N LYS A 594 19.24 -28.63 -6.09
CA LYS A 594 18.99 -27.68 -7.17
C LYS A 594 17.58 -27.87 -7.72
N VAL A 595 16.89 -26.75 -7.99
CA VAL A 595 15.57 -26.76 -8.62
C VAL A 595 15.67 -26.51 -10.12
N THR A 596 14.66 -26.96 -10.87
CA THR A 596 14.56 -26.68 -12.30
C THR A 596 14.23 -25.20 -12.56
N PRO A 597 14.66 -24.63 -13.71
CA PRO A 597 14.32 -23.26 -14.08
C PRO A 597 12.82 -23.00 -14.25
N LEU A 598 12.06 -24.02 -14.65
CA LEU A 598 10.62 -23.97 -14.80
C LEU A 598 9.92 -24.50 -13.55
N TYR A 599 8.86 -23.82 -13.13
CA TYR A 599 8.04 -24.26 -12.00
C TYR A 599 7.15 -25.44 -12.40
N ASP A 600 6.99 -26.39 -11.49
CA ASP A 600 6.07 -27.52 -11.67
C ASP A 600 4.67 -27.10 -11.20
N TRP A 601 3.88 -26.59 -12.15
CA TRP A 601 2.53 -26.06 -11.87
C TRP A 601 1.58 -27.18 -11.44
N ARG A 602 0.94 -26.99 -10.30
CA ARG A 602 -0.06 -27.93 -9.77
C ARG A 602 -1.46 -27.54 -10.25
N GLU A 603 -2.06 -28.38 -11.11
CA GLU A 603 -3.37 -28.08 -11.73
C GLU A 603 -4.52 -27.93 -10.72
N MET A 604 -4.43 -28.61 -9.58
CA MET A 604 -5.46 -28.53 -8.53
C MET A 604 -5.24 -27.42 -7.53
N SER A 605 -4.16 -26.67 -7.62
CA SER A 605 -3.90 -25.56 -6.72
C SER A 605 -4.92 -24.43 -6.92
N THR A 606 -5.43 -23.91 -5.81
CA THR A 606 -6.27 -22.69 -5.79
C THR A 606 -5.44 -21.46 -5.41
N TYR A 607 -4.13 -21.58 -5.27
CA TYR A 607 -3.22 -20.52 -4.87
C TYR A 607 -2.21 -20.14 -5.94
N ILE A 608 -1.69 -21.12 -6.70
CA ILE A 608 -0.63 -20.92 -7.69
C ILE A 608 -1.00 -21.63 -8.96
N ARG A 609 -1.24 -20.87 -10.03
CA ARG A 609 -1.52 -21.37 -11.38
C ARG A 609 -0.69 -20.64 -12.40
N ARG A 610 -0.37 -21.35 -13.50
CA ARG A 610 0.31 -20.74 -14.65
C ARG A 610 -0.54 -19.57 -15.18
N PRO A 611 0.03 -18.35 -15.29
CA PRO A 611 -0.70 -17.19 -15.78
C PRO A 611 -1.08 -17.31 -17.26
N PRO A 612 -2.25 -16.80 -17.68
CA PRO A 612 -2.76 -16.94 -19.04
C PRO A 612 -2.34 -15.83 -20.01
N TYR A 613 -1.45 -14.91 -19.62
CA TYR A 613 -1.26 -13.63 -20.29
C TYR A 613 -0.54 -13.73 -21.66
N TRP A 614 0.16 -14.82 -21.95
CA TRP A 614 0.92 -15.01 -23.20
C TRP A 614 0.20 -15.87 -24.23
N GLU A 615 -1.05 -16.21 -24.00
CA GLU A 615 -1.84 -17.11 -24.83
C GLU A 615 -3.01 -16.39 -25.51
N GLY A 616 -3.25 -16.70 -26.77
CA GLY A 616 -4.47 -16.36 -27.50
C GLY A 616 -4.79 -14.86 -27.60
N ALA A 617 -6.00 -14.53 -27.20
CA ALA A 617 -6.57 -13.18 -27.34
C ALA A 617 -5.90 -12.10 -26.49
N LEU A 618 -5.01 -12.46 -25.56
CA LEU A 618 -4.27 -11.51 -24.73
C LEU A 618 -2.98 -11.01 -25.39
N ALA A 619 -2.61 -11.53 -26.55
CA ALA A 619 -1.46 -11.09 -27.33
C ALA A 619 -1.82 -9.85 -28.18
N GLY A 620 -1.06 -8.76 -28.02
CA GLY A 620 -1.19 -7.53 -28.80
C GLY A 620 -2.35 -6.62 -28.40
N ALA A 621 -2.37 -5.41 -28.98
CA ALA A 621 -3.44 -4.43 -28.80
C ALA A 621 -4.72 -4.87 -29.51
N ARG A 622 -5.88 -4.58 -28.91
CA ARG A 622 -7.17 -4.95 -29.43
C ARG A 622 -7.97 -3.74 -29.97
N PRO A 623 -8.94 -3.96 -30.88
CA PRO A 623 -9.79 -2.89 -31.37
C PRO A 623 -10.64 -2.26 -30.26
N LEU A 624 -10.73 -0.95 -30.28
CA LEU A 624 -11.56 -0.15 -29.37
C LEU A 624 -12.88 0.21 -30.03
N LYS A 625 -13.68 -0.79 -30.37
CA LYS A 625 -14.89 -0.64 -31.19
C LYS A 625 -16.03 -1.51 -30.66
N GLY A 626 -17.23 -0.94 -30.63
CA GLY A 626 -18.43 -1.65 -30.21
C GLY A 626 -18.41 -2.12 -28.76
N MET A 627 -17.70 -1.43 -27.90
CA MET A 627 -17.57 -1.78 -26.47
C MET A 627 -18.87 -1.54 -25.72
N ARG A 628 -19.25 -2.49 -24.85
CA ARG A 628 -20.37 -2.34 -23.94
C ARG A 628 -19.91 -2.03 -22.53
N PRO A 629 -20.62 -1.17 -21.77
CA PRO A 629 -20.29 -0.91 -20.38
C PRO A 629 -20.51 -2.17 -19.53
N LEU A 630 -19.47 -2.60 -18.81
CA LEU A 630 -19.60 -3.59 -17.73
C LEU A 630 -20.12 -2.92 -16.47
N ALA A 631 -19.70 -1.70 -16.20
CA ALA A 631 -20.09 -0.93 -15.04
C ALA A 631 -20.05 0.57 -15.34
N VAL A 632 -20.95 1.30 -14.70
CA VAL A 632 -20.96 2.76 -14.58
C VAL A 632 -20.85 3.06 -13.09
N LEU A 633 -19.72 3.64 -12.69
CA LEU A 633 -19.30 3.70 -11.29
C LEU A 633 -19.26 5.13 -10.75
N PRO A 634 -19.60 5.33 -9.47
CA PRO A 634 -19.49 6.64 -8.80
C PRO A 634 -18.05 7.08 -8.59
N ASP A 635 -17.88 8.25 -7.97
CA ASP A 635 -16.58 8.75 -7.52
C ASP A 635 -15.98 7.84 -6.42
N ASN A 636 -14.66 7.95 -6.23
CA ASN A 636 -13.94 7.31 -5.14
C ASN A 636 -14.01 5.77 -5.14
N ILE A 637 -14.01 5.17 -6.30
CA ILE A 637 -13.88 3.72 -6.42
C ILE A 637 -12.46 3.32 -6.03
N THR A 638 -12.37 2.42 -5.06
CA THR A 638 -11.10 1.91 -4.53
C THR A 638 -10.72 0.58 -5.16
N THR A 639 -9.45 0.20 -5.02
CA THR A 639 -9.01 -1.15 -5.41
C THR A 639 -9.69 -2.26 -4.61
N ASP A 640 -10.26 -1.94 -3.43
CA ASP A 640 -11.10 -2.87 -2.67
C ASP A 640 -12.46 -3.12 -3.33
N HIS A 641 -13.01 -2.15 -4.04
CA HIS A 641 -14.20 -2.34 -4.88
C HIS A 641 -13.88 -3.18 -6.12
N LEU A 642 -12.70 -2.95 -6.71
CA LEU A 642 -12.27 -3.59 -7.96
C LEU A 642 -11.80 -5.03 -7.74
N SER A 643 -11.06 -5.27 -6.68
CA SER A 643 -10.47 -6.58 -6.33
C SER A 643 -10.28 -6.66 -4.83
N PRO A 644 -11.27 -7.14 -4.07
CA PRO A 644 -11.18 -7.21 -2.61
C PRO A 644 -10.05 -8.11 -2.14
N SER A 645 -9.57 -7.90 -0.90
CA SER A 645 -8.53 -8.70 -0.25
C SER A 645 -8.99 -9.47 0.98
N ASN A 646 -10.18 -9.17 1.48
CA ASN A 646 -10.72 -9.77 2.71
C ASN A 646 -11.15 -11.24 2.53
N ALA A 647 -11.75 -11.82 3.58
CA ALA A 647 -12.22 -13.19 3.59
C ALA A 647 -13.22 -13.47 2.45
N ILE A 648 -13.09 -14.65 1.85
CA ILE A 648 -13.98 -15.13 0.80
C ILE A 648 -15.23 -15.73 1.44
N MET A 649 -16.39 -15.24 1.06
CA MET A 649 -17.67 -15.73 1.54
C MET A 649 -18.20 -16.89 0.69
N LEU A 650 -18.90 -17.83 1.32
CA LEU A 650 -19.42 -19.03 0.66
C LEU A 650 -20.38 -18.71 -0.48
N ASP A 651 -21.18 -17.67 -0.34
CA ASP A 651 -22.16 -17.21 -1.32
C ASP A 651 -21.60 -16.31 -2.45
N SER A 652 -20.29 -16.12 -2.44
CA SER A 652 -19.58 -15.40 -3.51
C SER A 652 -19.22 -16.33 -4.67
N ALA A 653 -18.98 -15.76 -5.86
CA ALA A 653 -18.54 -16.52 -7.03
C ALA A 653 -17.21 -17.26 -6.75
N ALA A 654 -16.27 -16.61 -6.06
CA ALA A 654 -15.01 -17.25 -5.66
C ALA A 654 -15.24 -18.36 -4.62
N GLY A 655 -16.11 -18.14 -3.65
CA GLY A 655 -16.46 -19.15 -2.65
C GLY A 655 -17.08 -20.40 -3.27
N GLU A 656 -17.99 -20.23 -4.21
CA GLU A 656 -18.58 -21.35 -4.98
C GLU A 656 -17.51 -22.13 -5.76
N TYR A 657 -16.57 -21.41 -6.37
CA TYR A 657 -15.45 -22.04 -7.08
C TYR A 657 -14.53 -22.83 -6.12
N LEU A 658 -14.15 -22.26 -4.98
CA LEU A 658 -13.31 -22.95 -4.00
C LEU A 658 -14.00 -24.18 -3.41
N ALA A 659 -15.31 -24.10 -3.14
CA ALA A 659 -16.08 -25.25 -2.68
C ALA A 659 -16.08 -26.39 -3.74
N LYS A 660 -16.24 -26.06 -5.01
CA LYS A 660 -16.13 -27.02 -6.12
C LYS A 660 -14.74 -27.64 -6.22
N MET A 661 -13.69 -26.91 -5.86
CA MET A 661 -12.32 -27.40 -5.80
C MET A 661 -12.04 -28.26 -4.57
N GLY A 662 -13.02 -28.42 -3.68
CA GLY A 662 -12.95 -29.29 -2.50
C GLY A 662 -12.43 -28.61 -1.22
N LEU A 663 -12.32 -27.29 -1.18
CA LEU A 663 -11.96 -26.57 0.04
C LEU A 663 -13.20 -26.44 0.96
N PRO A 664 -13.06 -26.74 2.27
CA PRO A 664 -14.09 -26.40 3.23
C PRO A 664 -14.12 -24.88 3.46
N GLU A 665 -15.28 -24.33 3.83
CA GLU A 665 -15.47 -22.89 4.02
C GLU A 665 -14.46 -22.26 4.99
N GLU A 666 -14.13 -22.97 6.06
CA GLU A 666 -13.16 -22.55 7.07
C GLU A 666 -11.73 -22.35 6.51
N ASP A 667 -11.43 -22.94 5.35
CA ASP A 667 -10.14 -22.86 4.67
C ASP A 667 -10.17 -22.00 3.42
N PHE A 668 -11.25 -21.28 3.14
CA PHE A 668 -11.32 -20.37 1.98
C PHE A 668 -10.27 -19.27 2.04
N ASN A 669 -9.82 -18.92 3.25
CA ASN A 669 -8.84 -17.87 3.43
C ASN A 669 -9.33 -16.53 2.86
N SER A 670 -8.47 -15.75 2.25
CA SER A 670 -8.83 -14.43 1.72
C SER A 670 -8.63 -14.36 0.21
N TYR A 671 -9.29 -13.39 -0.43
CA TYR A 671 -9.01 -13.06 -1.82
C TYR A 671 -7.53 -12.75 -2.08
N ALA A 672 -6.89 -12.05 -1.13
CA ALA A 672 -5.48 -11.67 -1.24
C ALA A 672 -4.57 -12.88 -1.42
N THR A 673 -4.79 -13.95 -0.67
CA THR A 673 -3.94 -15.15 -0.69
C THR A 673 -4.09 -15.99 -1.96
N HIS A 674 -5.21 -15.87 -2.67
CA HIS A 674 -5.51 -16.61 -3.91
C HIS A 674 -5.15 -15.86 -5.21
N ARG A 675 -4.45 -14.73 -5.14
CA ARG A 675 -4.12 -13.94 -6.33
C ARG A 675 -3.11 -14.59 -7.26
N GLY A 676 -2.41 -15.62 -6.84
CA GLY A 676 -1.60 -16.47 -7.71
C GLY A 676 -2.42 -17.49 -8.52
N ASP A 677 -3.69 -17.65 -8.21
CA ASP A 677 -4.67 -18.42 -8.99
C ASP A 677 -5.59 -17.46 -9.75
N HIS A 678 -5.37 -17.31 -11.05
CA HIS A 678 -6.17 -16.41 -11.88
C HIS A 678 -7.65 -16.81 -11.94
N LEU A 679 -8.00 -18.08 -11.73
CA LEU A 679 -9.38 -18.53 -11.71
C LEU A 679 -10.16 -18.03 -10.48
N THR A 680 -9.53 -17.98 -9.32
CA THR A 680 -10.10 -17.33 -8.13
C THR A 680 -10.07 -15.80 -8.27
N ALA A 681 -8.94 -15.24 -8.67
CA ALA A 681 -8.75 -13.80 -8.72
C ALA A 681 -9.65 -13.08 -9.74
N GLN A 682 -9.92 -13.70 -10.90
CA GLN A 682 -10.87 -13.12 -11.86
C GLN A 682 -12.31 -13.09 -11.33
N ARG A 683 -12.69 -14.03 -10.45
CA ARG A 683 -14.01 -14.05 -9.79
C ARG A 683 -14.12 -13.00 -8.69
N ALA A 684 -13.01 -12.45 -8.25
CA ALA A 684 -12.96 -11.32 -7.33
C ALA A 684 -13.25 -9.97 -8.01
N THR A 685 -13.24 -9.92 -9.35
CA THR A 685 -13.46 -8.68 -10.09
C THR A 685 -14.85 -8.10 -9.78
N PHE A 686 -14.85 -6.91 -9.15
CA PHE A 686 -16.05 -6.24 -8.64
C PHE A 686 -16.89 -7.09 -7.65
N ALA A 687 -16.26 -8.02 -6.94
CA ALA A 687 -16.96 -8.91 -6.01
C ALA A 687 -17.35 -8.24 -4.68
N ASN A 688 -16.94 -7.01 -4.43
CA ASN A 688 -17.29 -6.31 -3.20
C ASN A 688 -18.79 -6.05 -3.13
N PRO A 689 -19.51 -6.56 -2.09
CA PRO A 689 -20.95 -6.39 -1.96
C PRO A 689 -21.39 -4.94 -1.71
N LYS A 690 -20.47 -4.05 -1.39
CA LYS A 690 -20.75 -2.61 -1.20
C LYS A 690 -20.64 -1.79 -2.49
N LEU A 691 -20.37 -2.41 -3.62
CA LEU A 691 -20.31 -1.75 -4.92
C LEU A 691 -21.68 -1.16 -5.30
N PHE A 692 -21.65 0.03 -5.90
CA PHE A 692 -22.79 0.62 -6.60
C PHE A 692 -22.47 0.69 -8.08
N ASN A 693 -23.09 -0.18 -8.87
CA ASN A 693 -23.07 -0.07 -10.33
C ASN A 693 -24.33 0.69 -10.76
N GLU A 694 -24.15 1.92 -11.24
CA GLU A 694 -25.26 2.82 -11.59
C GLU A 694 -26.11 2.32 -12.76
N MET A 695 -25.67 1.28 -13.48
CA MET A 695 -26.49 0.58 -14.47
C MET A 695 -27.61 -0.27 -13.84
N VAL A 696 -27.48 -0.61 -12.57
CA VAL A 696 -28.40 -1.49 -11.85
C VAL A 696 -29.32 -0.64 -10.97
N VAL A 697 -30.55 -0.45 -11.44
CA VAL A 697 -31.54 0.40 -10.76
C VAL A 697 -32.75 -0.45 -10.39
N GLU A 698 -33.15 -0.38 -9.12
CA GLU A 698 -34.35 -1.04 -8.59
C GLU A 698 -35.18 0.00 -7.84
N ASN A 699 -36.46 0.11 -8.16
CA ASN A 699 -37.37 1.10 -7.56
C ASN A 699 -36.86 2.55 -7.64
N GLY A 700 -36.23 2.93 -8.76
CA GLY A 700 -35.69 4.29 -8.98
C GLY A 700 -34.39 4.61 -8.24
N LYS A 701 -33.78 3.64 -7.57
CA LYS A 701 -32.51 3.79 -6.85
C LYS A 701 -31.46 2.81 -7.33
N VAL A 702 -30.19 3.21 -7.33
CA VAL A 702 -29.08 2.31 -7.63
C VAL A 702 -29.01 1.23 -6.54
N LYS A 703 -29.00 -0.02 -6.97
CA LYS A 703 -28.92 -1.18 -6.06
C LYS A 703 -27.47 -1.45 -5.67
N GLN A 704 -27.21 -1.54 -4.38
CA GLN A 704 -25.91 -1.95 -3.87
C GLN A 704 -25.68 -3.45 -4.07
N GLY A 705 -24.48 -3.82 -4.47
CA GLY A 705 -24.06 -5.22 -4.62
C GLY A 705 -23.11 -5.42 -5.80
N SER A 706 -22.55 -6.62 -5.85
CA SER A 706 -21.73 -7.10 -6.98
C SER A 706 -22.62 -7.52 -8.14
N LEU A 707 -23.23 -6.54 -8.81
CA LEU A 707 -24.23 -6.73 -9.84
C LEU A 707 -23.86 -6.00 -11.14
N ALA A 708 -24.31 -6.55 -12.26
CA ALA A 708 -24.22 -5.90 -13.57
C ALA A 708 -25.50 -6.14 -14.38
N ARG A 709 -25.67 -5.34 -15.42
CA ARG A 709 -26.77 -5.49 -16.36
C ARG A 709 -26.22 -5.86 -17.73
N VAL A 710 -26.56 -7.02 -18.23
CA VAL A 710 -26.14 -7.52 -19.53
C VAL A 710 -27.02 -6.94 -20.63
N GLU A 711 -26.39 -6.29 -21.59
CA GLU A 711 -26.99 -5.68 -22.75
C GLU A 711 -26.76 -6.53 -24.03
N PRO A 712 -27.65 -6.55 -25.02
CA PRO A 712 -28.83 -5.67 -25.17
C PRO A 712 -30.09 -6.14 -24.41
N GLU A 713 -30.06 -7.30 -23.75
CA GLU A 713 -31.26 -7.88 -23.11
C GLU A 713 -31.72 -7.10 -21.88
N GLY A 714 -30.84 -6.31 -21.25
CA GLY A 714 -31.17 -5.55 -20.05
C GLY A 714 -31.32 -6.41 -18.80
N LYS A 715 -30.75 -7.62 -18.79
CA LYS A 715 -30.85 -8.57 -17.67
C LYS A 715 -29.84 -8.27 -16.59
N VAL A 716 -30.35 -8.03 -15.38
CA VAL A 716 -29.51 -7.88 -14.19
C VAL A 716 -29.09 -9.25 -13.65
N MET A 717 -27.82 -9.40 -13.34
CA MET A 717 -27.27 -10.62 -12.76
C MET A 717 -26.05 -10.30 -11.89
N ARG A 718 -25.53 -11.28 -11.16
CA ARG A 718 -24.30 -11.13 -10.40
C ARG A 718 -23.13 -10.78 -11.36
N MET A 719 -22.20 -9.96 -10.90
CA MET A 719 -21.11 -9.47 -11.75
C MET A 719 -20.36 -10.60 -12.46
N TRP A 720 -20.06 -11.70 -11.75
CA TRP A 720 -19.32 -12.81 -12.36
C TRP A 720 -20.08 -13.47 -13.51
N GLU A 721 -21.39 -13.71 -13.37
CA GLU A 721 -22.19 -14.29 -14.45
C GLU A 721 -22.31 -13.34 -15.65
N ALA A 722 -22.33 -12.03 -15.40
CA ALA A 722 -22.29 -11.04 -16.48
C ALA A 722 -20.96 -11.09 -17.23
N ILE A 723 -19.86 -11.17 -16.51
CA ILE A 723 -18.51 -11.32 -17.09
C ILE A 723 -18.44 -12.60 -17.93
N GLU A 724 -18.87 -13.74 -17.40
CA GLU A 724 -18.91 -15.02 -18.16
C GLU A 724 -19.74 -14.89 -19.43
N THR A 725 -20.92 -14.27 -19.35
CA THR A 725 -21.81 -14.07 -20.51
C THR A 725 -21.11 -13.26 -21.59
N TYR A 726 -20.45 -12.17 -21.24
CA TYR A 726 -19.72 -11.35 -22.20
C TYR A 726 -18.45 -12.03 -22.74
N MET A 727 -17.76 -12.82 -21.90
CA MET A 727 -16.62 -13.62 -22.36
C MET A 727 -17.02 -14.65 -23.41
N GLU A 728 -18.15 -15.37 -23.20
CA GLU A 728 -18.70 -16.33 -24.17
C GLU A 728 -19.04 -15.66 -25.50
N ARG A 729 -19.54 -14.43 -25.45
CA ARG A 729 -19.88 -13.62 -26.65
C ARG A 729 -18.65 -12.98 -27.29
N LYS A 730 -17.49 -13.03 -26.65
CA LYS A 730 -16.28 -12.27 -27.04
C LYS A 730 -16.56 -10.77 -27.19
N GLN A 731 -17.40 -10.24 -26.32
CA GLN A 731 -17.85 -8.85 -26.33
C GLN A 731 -16.78 -7.95 -25.70
N PRO A 732 -16.22 -6.96 -26.42
CA PRO A 732 -15.33 -5.98 -25.83
C PRO A 732 -16.11 -5.07 -24.88
N LEU A 733 -15.50 -4.74 -23.73
CA LEU A 733 -16.11 -4.00 -22.65
C LEU A 733 -15.40 -2.68 -22.37
N ILE A 734 -16.15 -1.76 -21.78
CA ILE A 734 -15.66 -0.49 -21.25
C ILE A 734 -16.20 -0.30 -19.83
N ILE A 735 -15.47 0.46 -19.01
CA ILE A 735 -15.95 0.93 -17.71
C ILE A 735 -16.00 2.45 -17.76
N ILE A 736 -17.11 3.02 -17.28
CA ILE A 736 -17.28 4.46 -17.09
C ILE A 736 -17.25 4.71 -15.59
N ALA A 737 -16.46 5.67 -15.14
CA ALA A 737 -16.28 5.96 -13.73
C ALA A 737 -16.22 7.47 -13.44
N GLY A 738 -16.35 7.82 -12.17
CA GLY A 738 -16.22 9.17 -11.67
C GLY A 738 -14.80 9.59 -11.35
N ALA A 739 -14.66 10.50 -10.39
CA ALA A 739 -13.36 11.03 -9.94
C ALA A 739 -12.61 10.03 -9.05
N ASP A 740 -11.30 10.18 -8.98
CA ASP A 740 -10.41 9.44 -8.09
C ASP A 740 -10.53 7.91 -8.22
N TYR A 741 -10.59 7.42 -9.45
CA TYR A 741 -10.74 6.00 -9.75
C TYR A 741 -9.47 5.22 -9.41
N GLY A 742 -9.62 4.16 -8.62
CA GLY A 742 -8.55 3.23 -8.28
C GLY A 742 -7.74 3.59 -7.04
N GLN A 743 -8.30 4.37 -6.13
CA GLN A 743 -7.69 4.68 -4.84
C GLN A 743 -7.37 3.40 -4.03
N GLY A 744 -6.44 3.52 -3.10
CA GLY A 744 -6.17 2.46 -2.14
C GLY A 744 -4.91 1.68 -2.45
N SER A 745 -4.96 0.36 -2.29
CA SER A 745 -3.80 -0.53 -2.46
C SER A 745 -3.32 -0.61 -3.90
N SER A 746 -2.03 -0.90 -4.06
CA SER A 746 -1.34 -0.99 -5.36
C SER A 746 -1.64 -2.29 -6.14
N ARG A 747 -2.81 -2.87 -5.98
CA ARG A 747 -3.18 -4.18 -6.56
C ARG A 747 -3.23 -4.16 -8.07
N ASP A 748 -2.32 -4.88 -8.69
CA ASP A 748 -2.34 -5.12 -10.13
C ASP A 748 -3.55 -5.97 -10.58
N TRP A 749 -4.08 -6.83 -9.71
CA TRP A 749 -5.31 -7.59 -10.00
C TRP A 749 -6.56 -6.73 -10.21
N ALA A 750 -6.59 -5.50 -9.69
CA ALA A 750 -7.62 -4.54 -10.05
C ALA A 750 -7.63 -4.23 -11.56
N ALA A 751 -6.49 -4.32 -12.22
CA ALA A 751 -6.32 -4.19 -13.67
C ALA A 751 -6.35 -5.54 -14.40
N LYS A 752 -5.70 -6.57 -13.85
CA LYS A 752 -5.69 -7.94 -14.42
C LYS A 752 -7.10 -8.51 -14.53
N GLY A 753 -7.92 -8.34 -13.49
CA GLY A 753 -9.29 -8.86 -13.47
C GLY A 753 -10.16 -8.24 -14.55
N VAL A 754 -10.12 -6.95 -14.73
CA VAL A 754 -10.90 -6.27 -15.78
C VAL A 754 -10.37 -6.60 -17.18
N ARG A 755 -9.05 -6.75 -17.34
CA ARG A 755 -8.46 -7.22 -18.61
C ARG A 755 -8.95 -8.60 -18.99
N LEU A 756 -8.93 -9.54 -18.05
CA LEU A 756 -9.42 -10.91 -18.28
C LEU A 756 -10.93 -10.95 -18.56
N ALA A 757 -11.69 -10.02 -18.00
CA ALA A 757 -13.13 -9.89 -18.29
C ALA A 757 -13.44 -9.38 -19.71
N GLY A 758 -12.45 -8.79 -20.39
CA GLY A 758 -12.63 -8.23 -21.74
C GLY A 758 -12.74 -6.71 -21.78
N VAL A 759 -12.40 -6.02 -20.70
CA VAL A 759 -12.37 -4.54 -20.65
C VAL A 759 -11.17 -4.05 -21.46
N GLU A 760 -11.45 -3.19 -22.45
CA GLU A 760 -10.44 -2.63 -23.36
C GLU A 760 -10.07 -1.19 -22.99
N ALA A 761 -10.99 -0.45 -22.39
CA ALA A 761 -10.80 0.93 -21.98
C ALA A 761 -11.58 1.26 -20.71
N ILE A 762 -11.11 2.26 -19.98
CA ILE A 762 -11.82 2.85 -18.84
C ILE A 762 -11.82 4.36 -19.02
N ALA A 763 -13.02 4.96 -19.04
CA ALA A 763 -13.19 6.41 -19.11
C ALA A 763 -13.62 6.92 -17.73
N ALA A 764 -12.82 7.78 -17.12
CA ALA A 764 -13.05 8.32 -15.78
C ALA A 764 -12.77 9.83 -15.73
N GLU A 765 -13.26 10.48 -14.67
CA GLU A 765 -12.94 11.89 -14.43
C GLU A 765 -11.51 12.09 -13.93
N GLY A 766 -10.91 11.07 -13.35
CA GLY A 766 -9.52 11.05 -12.88
C GLY A 766 -9.11 9.68 -12.36
N PHE A 767 -7.82 9.40 -12.38
CA PHE A 767 -7.22 8.13 -11.97
C PHE A 767 -6.20 8.33 -10.85
N GLU A 768 -6.17 7.41 -9.90
CA GLU A 768 -5.02 7.26 -9.00
C GLU A 768 -3.81 6.71 -9.77
N ARG A 769 -2.63 7.21 -9.44
CA ARG A 769 -1.40 6.96 -10.22
C ARG A 769 -1.08 5.48 -10.42
N ILE A 770 -1.04 4.73 -9.32
CA ILE A 770 -0.61 3.31 -9.36
C ILE A 770 -1.60 2.49 -10.19
N HIS A 771 -2.91 2.70 -9.97
CA HIS A 771 -3.93 1.97 -10.71
C HIS A 771 -3.90 2.29 -12.21
N ARG A 772 -3.71 3.56 -12.57
CA ARG A 772 -3.53 3.97 -13.96
C ARG A 772 -2.35 3.22 -14.61
N THR A 773 -1.21 3.18 -13.93
CA THR A 773 -0.02 2.47 -14.42
C THR A 773 -0.29 0.97 -14.57
N ASN A 774 -1.01 0.35 -13.65
CA ASN A 774 -1.41 -1.05 -13.75
C ASN A 774 -2.33 -1.31 -14.95
N LEU A 775 -3.27 -0.41 -15.23
CA LEU A 775 -4.14 -0.49 -16.41
C LEU A 775 -3.31 -0.48 -17.70
N VAL A 776 -2.39 0.46 -17.82
CA VAL A 776 -1.47 0.55 -18.97
C VAL A 776 -0.65 -0.74 -19.10
N GLY A 777 -0.11 -1.23 -17.99
CA GLY A 777 0.67 -2.47 -17.95
C GLY A 777 -0.11 -3.71 -18.39
N MET A 778 -1.42 -3.70 -18.24
CA MET A 778 -2.30 -4.78 -18.72
C MET A 778 -2.90 -4.52 -20.11
N GLY A 779 -2.52 -3.43 -20.77
CA GLY A 779 -3.05 -3.08 -22.08
C GLY A 779 -4.52 -2.61 -22.06
N VAL A 780 -4.96 -2.03 -20.95
CA VAL A 780 -6.26 -1.36 -20.81
C VAL A 780 -6.04 0.14 -20.93
N LEU A 781 -6.75 0.79 -21.86
CA LEU A 781 -6.56 2.21 -22.16
C LEU A 781 -7.27 3.11 -21.14
N PRO A 782 -6.52 3.90 -20.35
CA PRO A 782 -7.14 4.91 -19.48
C PRO A 782 -7.50 6.16 -20.28
N LEU A 783 -8.74 6.60 -20.18
CA LEU A 783 -9.26 7.81 -20.80
C LEU A 783 -9.80 8.75 -19.72
N GLU A 784 -9.41 10.02 -19.78
CA GLU A 784 -9.86 11.02 -18.82
C GLU A 784 -10.82 12.00 -19.47
N PHE A 785 -11.99 12.17 -18.87
CA PHE A 785 -12.94 13.18 -19.31
C PHE A 785 -12.35 14.59 -19.14
N LYS A 786 -12.69 15.48 -20.04
CA LYS A 786 -12.35 16.90 -19.92
C LYS A 786 -13.11 17.52 -18.73
N PRO A 787 -12.55 18.56 -18.08
CA PRO A 787 -13.21 19.24 -17.00
C PRO A 787 -14.66 19.65 -17.35
N GLY A 788 -15.59 19.37 -16.45
CA GLY A 788 -17.02 19.64 -16.63
C GLY A 788 -17.82 18.58 -17.43
N THR A 789 -17.14 17.53 -17.90
CA THR A 789 -17.75 16.37 -18.56
C THR A 789 -17.66 15.15 -17.66
N ASP A 790 -18.79 14.50 -17.42
CA ASP A 790 -18.87 13.29 -16.61
C ASP A 790 -20.03 12.39 -17.09
N ARG A 791 -20.19 11.23 -16.44
CA ARG A 791 -21.27 10.28 -16.78
C ARG A 791 -22.68 10.86 -16.64
N HIS A 792 -22.88 11.83 -15.74
CA HIS A 792 -24.18 12.47 -15.54
C HIS A 792 -24.47 13.53 -16.60
N THR A 793 -23.50 14.36 -16.96
CA THR A 793 -23.65 15.37 -18.03
C THR A 793 -23.88 14.69 -19.39
N LEU A 794 -23.32 13.48 -19.58
CA LEU A 794 -23.51 12.68 -20.78
C LEU A 794 -24.77 11.80 -20.72
N ALA A 795 -25.50 11.79 -19.61
CA ALA A 795 -26.68 10.98 -19.39
C ALA A 795 -26.48 9.49 -19.73
N ILE A 796 -25.34 8.94 -19.29
CA ILE A 796 -24.98 7.54 -19.51
C ILE A 796 -25.85 6.63 -18.63
N ASP A 797 -26.55 5.66 -19.22
CA ASP A 797 -27.39 4.70 -18.51
C ASP A 797 -26.93 3.24 -18.61
N GLY A 798 -25.87 2.98 -19.42
CA GLY A 798 -25.32 1.64 -19.63
C GLY A 798 -25.87 0.88 -20.84
N SER A 799 -26.84 1.44 -21.55
CA SER A 799 -27.39 0.81 -22.76
C SER A 799 -26.63 1.13 -24.05
N GLU A 800 -25.67 2.05 -23.96
CA GLU A 800 -24.85 2.55 -25.06
C GLU A 800 -23.79 1.53 -25.51
N THR A 801 -23.26 1.73 -26.71
CA THR A 801 -21.99 1.16 -27.16
C THR A 801 -20.98 2.27 -27.40
N TYR A 802 -19.69 1.92 -27.38
CA TYR A 802 -18.61 2.89 -27.41
C TYR A 802 -17.52 2.50 -28.40
N ASP A 803 -17.01 3.51 -29.12
CA ASP A 803 -15.78 3.40 -29.89
C ASP A 803 -14.78 4.45 -29.39
N VAL A 804 -13.48 4.21 -29.57
CA VAL A 804 -12.43 5.20 -29.34
C VAL A 804 -11.69 5.45 -30.64
N VAL A 805 -11.60 6.73 -31.05
CA VAL A 805 -10.99 7.16 -32.31
C VAL A 805 -9.89 8.18 -32.01
N GLY A 806 -8.78 8.07 -32.73
CA GLY A 806 -7.64 8.97 -32.64
C GLY A 806 -6.31 8.23 -32.49
N GLU A 807 -5.22 8.96 -32.75
CA GLU A 807 -3.87 8.43 -32.65
C GLU A 807 -3.41 8.47 -31.19
N ARG A 808 -2.99 7.34 -30.68
CA ARG A 808 -2.48 7.23 -29.29
C ARG A 808 -1.06 7.78 -29.20
N LYS A 809 -0.95 8.94 -28.60
CA LYS A 809 0.30 9.61 -28.22
C LYS A 809 0.24 10.01 -26.74
N PRO A 810 1.36 10.29 -26.08
CA PRO A 810 1.33 10.71 -24.69
C PRO A 810 0.38 11.89 -24.45
N ARG A 811 -0.64 11.67 -23.60
CA ARG A 811 -1.68 12.64 -23.22
C ARG A 811 -2.41 13.31 -24.40
N ALA A 812 -2.49 12.63 -25.54
CA ALA A 812 -3.19 13.12 -26.71
C ALA A 812 -4.70 13.21 -26.50
N ASP A 813 -5.34 14.10 -27.25
CA ASP A 813 -6.80 14.15 -27.33
C ASP A 813 -7.30 13.04 -28.24
N LEU A 814 -8.21 12.23 -27.71
CA LEU A 814 -8.94 11.19 -28.43
C LEU A 814 -10.44 11.50 -28.42
N THR A 815 -11.19 10.82 -29.25
CA THR A 815 -12.65 10.92 -29.27
C THR A 815 -13.28 9.63 -28.78
N LEU A 816 -14.06 9.74 -27.71
CA LEU A 816 -14.94 8.68 -27.23
C LEU A 816 -16.28 8.83 -27.95
N VAL A 817 -16.60 7.88 -28.82
CA VAL A 817 -17.85 7.89 -29.59
C VAL A 817 -18.89 7.07 -28.85
N ILE A 818 -19.97 7.73 -28.46
CA ILE A 818 -21.11 7.08 -27.79
C ILE A 818 -22.20 6.82 -28.80
N HIS A 819 -22.61 5.56 -28.96
CA HIS A 819 -23.75 5.16 -29.74
C HIS A 819 -24.91 4.83 -28.79
N ARG A 820 -25.90 5.71 -28.74
CA ARG A 820 -27.08 5.52 -27.89
C ARG A 820 -28.04 4.50 -28.47
N LYS A 821 -28.84 3.89 -27.61
CA LYS A 821 -29.85 2.90 -28.01
C LYS A 821 -30.88 3.44 -29.02
N ASN A 822 -31.16 4.75 -28.98
CA ASN A 822 -32.05 5.42 -29.92
C ASN A 822 -31.43 5.74 -31.27
N GLY A 823 -30.16 5.39 -31.48
CA GLY A 823 -29.38 5.67 -32.69
C GLY A 823 -28.63 6.99 -32.71
N GLU A 824 -28.73 7.81 -31.68
CA GLU A 824 -27.98 9.03 -31.52
C GLU A 824 -26.47 8.75 -31.34
N ARG A 825 -25.64 9.50 -32.04
CA ARG A 825 -24.17 9.47 -31.86
C ARG A 825 -23.72 10.72 -31.13
N VAL A 826 -22.91 10.54 -30.11
CA VAL A 826 -22.30 11.64 -29.34
C VAL A 826 -20.79 11.47 -29.36
N ASP A 827 -20.07 12.48 -29.84
CA ASP A 827 -18.62 12.52 -29.87
C ASP A 827 -18.11 13.31 -28.67
N VAL A 828 -17.33 12.64 -27.80
CA VAL A 828 -16.82 13.23 -26.54
C VAL A 828 -15.31 13.31 -26.58
N PRO A 829 -14.71 14.52 -26.45
CA PRO A 829 -13.27 14.62 -26.33
C PRO A 829 -12.79 14.09 -24.99
N VAL A 830 -11.75 13.27 -25.01
CA VAL A 830 -11.11 12.68 -23.84
C VAL A 830 -9.59 12.77 -23.96
N THR A 831 -8.89 12.76 -22.83
CA THR A 831 -7.43 12.71 -22.79
C THR A 831 -6.97 11.26 -22.69
N CYS A 832 -6.07 10.87 -23.59
CA CYS A 832 -5.36 9.58 -23.52
C CYS A 832 -4.37 9.62 -22.35
N ARG A 833 -4.61 8.82 -21.32
CA ARG A 833 -3.78 8.76 -20.12
C ARG A 833 -2.67 7.71 -20.24
N LEU A 834 -2.12 7.57 -21.43
CA LEU A 834 -0.76 7.10 -21.65
C LEU A 834 0.13 8.34 -21.47
N ASP A 835 0.85 8.43 -20.36
CA ASP A 835 1.51 9.68 -19.98
C ASP A 835 2.93 9.80 -20.55
N THR A 836 3.55 8.69 -20.95
CA THR A 836 4.90 8.63 -21.50
C THR A 836 4.95 7.88 -22.83
N ALA A 837 6.01 8.09 -23.62
CA ALA A 837 6.25 7.33 -24.84
C ALA A 837 6.47 5.84 -24.55
N GLU A 838 7.10 5.50 -23.42
CA GLU A 838 7.26 4.12 -22.97
C GLU A 838 5.91 3.46 -22.69
N GLU A 839 4.97 4.17 -22.04
CA GLU A 839 3.62 3.66 -21.80
C GLU A 839 2.85 3.41 -23.10
N VAL A 840 3.02 4.26 -24.12
CA VAL A 840 2.44 4.02 -25.45
C VAL A 840 2.99 2.74 -26.05
N SER A 841 4.30 2.54 -25.98
CA SER A 841 4.97 1.34 -26.48
C SER A 841 4.49 0.07 -25.76
N ILE A 842 4.34 0.12 -24.45
CA ILE A 842 3.81 -0.99 -23.63
C ILE A 842 2.36 -1.31 -24.04
N TYR A 843 1.52 -0.30 -24.19
CA TYR A 843 0.13 -0.48 -24.60
C TYR A 843 0.03 -1.13 -26.00
N GLU A 844 0.79 -0.65 -26.96
CA GLU A 844 0.79 -1.18 -28.33
C GLU A 844 1.31 -2.63 -28.40
N ALA A 845 2.19 -3.04 -27.50
CA ALA A 845 2.63 -4.43 -27.36
C ALA A 845 1.54 -5.36 -26.76
N GLY A 846 0.43 -4.80 -26.29
CA GLY A 846 -0.63 -5.54 -25.63
C GLY A 846 -0.51 -5.60 -24.10
N GLY A 847 0.51 -4.96 -23.55
CA GLY A 847 0.83 -4.91 -22.14
C GLY A 847 2.30 -5.15 -21.85
N VAL A 848 2.70 -4.90 -20.61
CA VAL A 848 4.12 -5.01 -20.21
C VAL A 848 4.61 -6.45 -20.19
N LEU A 849 3.74 -7.41 -19.88
CA LEU A 849 4.10 -8.83 -19.83
C LEU A 849 4.42 -9.36 -21.23
N GLN A 850 3.65 -8.99 -22.24
CA GLN A 850 3.93 -9.30 -23.64
C GLN A 850 5.24 -8.63 -24.09
N ARG A 851 5.47 -7.40 -23.68
CA ARG A 851 6.70 -6.67 -23.99
C ARG A 851 7.94 -7.36 -23.41
N PHE A 852 7.87 -7.88 -22.18
CA PHE A 852 8.98 -8.65 -21.59
C PHE A 852 9.32 -9.87 -22.42
N ALA A 853 8.33 -10.65 -22.87
CA ALA A 853 8.56 -11.81 -23.71
C ALA A 853 9.22 -11.45 -25.04
N GLN A 854 8.75 -10.38 -25.69
CA GLN A 854 9.34 -9.89 -26.94
C GLN A 854 10.81 -9.51 -26.76
N ASP A 855 11.15 -8.75 -25.73
CA ASP A 855 12.51 -8.31 -25.46
C ASP A 855 13.46 -9.49 -25.22
N PHE A 856 13.09 -10.46 -24.38
CA PHE A 856 13.92 -11.65 -24.13
C PHE A 856 14.14 -12.51 -25.36
N LEU A 857 13.13 -12.63 -26.23
CA LEU A 857 13.24 -13.39 -27.46
C LEU A 857 14.11 -12.67 -28.52
N GLU A 858 14.02 -11.35 -28.58
CA GLU A 858 14.87 -10.54 -29.46
C GLU A 858 16.34 -10.59 -29.05
N GLU A 859 16.62 -10.45 -27.75
CA GLU A 859 17.98 -10.59 -27.20
C GLU A 859 18.58 -11.98 -27.46
N SER A 860 17.78 -13.02 -27.32
CA SER A 860 18.20 -14.40 -27.61
C SER A 860 18.51 -14.60 -29.10
N ALA A 861 17.77 -13.97 -30.01
CA ALA A 861 17.98 -14.06 -31.45
C ALA A 861 19.26 -13.33 -31.90
N VAL A 862 19.67 -12.28 -31.20
CA VAL A 862 20.92 -11.54 -31.48
C VAL A 862 22.16 -12.29 -30.95
N ALA A 863 22.00 -13.14 -29.94
CA ALA A 863 23.09 -13.91 -29.32
C ALA A 863 23.46 -15.21 -30.10
N VAL A 864 22.68 -15.58 -31.13
CA VAL A 864 22.92 -16.69 -32.06
C VAL A 864 23.49 -16.13 -33.37
#